data_2fb8584f16981c4358445861ce6800f6
#
_entry.id   2fb8584f16981c4358445861ce6800f6
#
_cell.length_a   1.000
_cell.length_b   1.000
_cell.length_c   1.000
_cell.angle_alpha   90.00
_cell.angle_beta   90.00
_cell.angle_gamma   90.00
#
_symmetry.space_group_name_H-M   'P 1'
#
loop_
_entity.id
_entity.type
_entity.pdbx_description
1 polymer ?
#
loop_
_entity_poly.entity_id
_entity_poly.type
_entity_poly.pdbx_seq_one_letter_code
_entity_poly.pdbx_strand_id
1 'polypeptide(L)'
;GQDIKDGQNAWQSMGGQTVGSIWGHGAYIAPDWNADYLHRESMLLLDLYAQKDGKVYKDLPEEEQAKYQVQLRKELRANTFNQQTGVITFSPERAQVAKELANYYSKLFMDDPALEQTRTHYAIPKNAIKDPARMAQMNAFFTWTSWVCSTNRPNDDVTYTNNWPYDPLIGNHPSTSLQMWSGFSVLMLLFGVGLLVYYHARNKEEETSETFPTEDPLRNMKPTPSMKATLKYIWIVSLLIIVQMISGVITAHYGVEGGGFFGIPLDVVLPQAISRSWHVQLAIFWIATSWLATGLYIAPAVSGYEPKYQRLGVNVLFVALLIVVLGSLAGQWMGVMQKLGLVENFYFGHQGYEYLELGRFWQILLLVGLFLWLFLMVRALIPALKRKDESRHLLLLFVLSSVAIAAFYGAGLMYGRQTHMAIAEYWRWWVVHLWVEGFFEVFATVVAAFLFSRLGLLRIKVASTAVLFSTIVFLAGGILGTFHHLYFSATPTGVLALGATFSALEIVPLVLIGYEAYHNYQLSKTTEWIKAYKWPIYCFIAMCFWNFLGAGIFGFAINPPIALYYIQGLNTTAVHGHAALFGVYGILGIGLILFVLRGLYADRHWNYKILGWSFWLINIGLFVMLVGSLLPIGILQAVEAIQNGYWSARSEEFMHTDTMQIIRWLRVPGDTLLAIGELLLVYFIIGLKTGWSLREKR
;
A
#
# COMPACT_ATOMS: atom_id res chain seq x y z
N GLY A 1 -30.01 -11.37 2.11
CA GLY A 1 -29.41 -10.04 2.24
C GLY A 1 -28.60 -9.90 3.52
N GLN A 2 -29.14 -10.18 4.70
CA GLN A 2 -28.40 -10.01 5.97
C GLN A 2 -27.23 -10.99 6.08
N ASP A 3 -27.41 -12.26 5.69
CA ASP A 3 -26.33 -13.26 5.73
C ASP A 3 -25.12 -12.86 4.86
N ILE A 4 -25.33 -12.18 3.74
CA ILE A 4 -24.25 -11.67 2.91
C ILE A 4 -23.44 -10.61 3.66
N LYS A 5 -24.11 -9.68 4.37
CA LYS A 5 -23.46 -8.64 5.16
C LYS A 5 -22.71 -9.20 6.37
N ASP A 6 -23.32 -10.16 7.06
CA ASP A 6 -22.70 -10.83 8.20
C ASP A 6 -21.56 -11.74 7.72
N GLY A 7 -21.69 -12.34 6.54
CA GLY A 7 -20.62 -13.06 5.86
C GLY A 7 -19.43 -12.19 5.48
N GLN A 8 -19.68 -10.97 5.02
CA GLN A 8 -18.62 -9.98 4.83
C GLN A 8 -17.88 -9.69 6.14
N ASN A 9 -18.62 -9.50 7.25
CA ASN A 9 -18.01 -9.28 8.56
C ASN A 9 -17.26 -10.53 9.08
N ALA A 10 -17.76 -11.74 8.81
CA ALA A 10 -17.08 -13.00 9.17
C ALA A 10 -15.75 -13.12 8.40
N TRP A 11 -15.75 -12.85 7.08
CA TRP A 11 -14.56 -12.83 6.27
C TRP A 11 -13.55 -11.77 6.75
N GLN A 12 -14.00 -10.57 7.07
CA GLN A 12 -13.16 -9.53 7.64
C GLN A 12 -12.52 -9.94 8.97
N SER A 13 -13.26 -10.63 9.84
CA SER A 13 -12.78 -11.02 11.16
C SER A 13 -11.58 -11.98 11.12
N MET A 14 -11.47 -12.81 10.08
CA MET A 14 -10.33 -13.73 9.93
C MET A 14 -9.12 -13.11 9.20
N GLY A 15 -9.19 -11.85 8.89
CA GLY A 15 -8.14 -11.12 8.17
C GLY A 15 -8.58 -10.56 6.82
N GLY A 16 -9.69 -10.98 6.27
CA GLY A 16 -10.25 -10.45 5.03
C GLY A 16 -9.26 -10.43 3.88
N GLN A 17 -8.97 -9.27 3.35
CA GLN A 17 -8.01 -9.05 2.25
C GLN A 17 -6.57 -9.48 2.57
N THR A 18 -6.23 -9.77 3.82
CA THR A 18 -4.89 -10.28 4.17
C THR A 18 -4.72 -11.79 3.97
N VAL A 19 -5.82 -12.54 3.85
CA VAL A 19 -5.78 -14.00 3.62
C VAL A 19 -5.78 -14.34 2.13
N GLY A 20 -6.64 -13.72 1.36
CA GLY A 20 -6.75 -13.81 -0.09
C GLY A 20 -7.33 -12.52 -0.62
N SER A 21 -7.83 -12.50 -1.84
CA SER A 21 -8.44 -11.29 -2.40
C SER A 21 -9.92 -11.52 -2.76
N ILE A 22 -10.64 -10.42 -2.78
CA ILE A 22 -11.97 -10.31 -3.39
C ILE A 22 -11.90 -9.19 -4.40
N TRP A 23 -12.37 -9.43 -5.63
CA TRP A 23 -12.32 -8.49 -6.74
C TRP A 23 -10.91 -7.95 -7.00
N GLY A 24 -9.89 -8.79 -6.85
CA GLY A 24 -8.49 -8.46 -7.08
C GLY A 24 -7.80 -7.64 -5.97
N HIS A 25 -8.51 -7.28 -4.91
CA HIS A 25 -7.93 -6.56 -3.76
C HIS A 25 -7.62 -7.50 -2.62
N GLY A 26 -6.35 -7.59 -2.24
CA GLY A 26 -5.89 -8.39 -1.10
C GLY A 26 -4.56 -9.09 -1.32
N ALA A 27 -4.26 -10.05 -0.44
CA ALA A 27 -3.02 -10.81 -0.36
C ALA A 27 -2.82 -11.78 -1.53
N TYR A 28 -1.57 -12.18 -1.74
CA TYR A 28 -1.12 -12.90 -2.93
C TYR A 28 -0.80 -14.39 -2.69
N ILE A 29 -0.88 -14.89 -1.46
CA ILE A 29 -0.58 -16.30 -1.13
C ILE A 29 -1.78 -17.18 -1.41
N ALA A 30 -2.93 -16.84 -0.85
CA ALA A 30 -4.21 -17.49 -1.15
C ALA A 30 -4.80 -16.93 -2.46
N PRO A 31 -5.77 -17.61 -3.08
CA PRO A 31 -6.35 -17.17 -4.34
C PRO A 31 -7.18 -15.87 -4.20
N ASP A 32 -7.58 -15.33 -5.35
CA ASP A 32 -8.76 -14.48 -5.41
C ASP A 32 -10.00 -15.38 -5.29
N TRP A 33 -10.78 -15.17 -4.25
CA TRP A 33 -11.90 -16.04 -3.92
C TRP A 33 -13.03 -16.02 -4.96
N ASN A 34 -13.14 -14.94 -5.72
CA ASN A 34 -14.12 -14.87 -6.82
C ASN A 34 -13.65 -15.64 -8.05
N ALA A 35 -12.38 -15.51 -8.41
CA ALA A 35 -11.81 -16.23 -9.54
C ALA A 35 -11.78 -17.75 -9.26
N ASP A 36 -11.37 -18.17 -8.06
CA ASP A 36 -11.37 -19.56 -7.64
C ASP A 36 -12.80 -20.14 -7.59
N TYR A 37 -13.74 -19.39 -6.99
CA TYR A 37 -15.14 -19.80 -6.92
C TYR A 37 -15.76 -20.00 -8.31
N LEU A 38 -15.61 -19.01 -9.20
CA LEU A 38 -16.20 -19.05 -10.54
C LEU A 38 -15.64 -20.17 -11.40
N HIS A 39 -14.34 -20.40 -11.33
CA HIS A 39 -13.72 -21.50 -12.07
C HIS A 39 -14.26 -22.86 -11.57
N ARG A 40 -14.31 -23.07 -10.24
CA ARG A 40 -14.88 -24.30 -9.64
C ARG A 40 -16.35 -24.44 -9.96
N GLU A 41 -17.15 -23.36 -9.83
CA GLU A 41 -18.57 -23.36 -10.20
C GLU A 41 -18.76 -23.80 -11.65
N SER A 42 -17.95 -23.27 -12.54
CA SER A 42 -18.02 -23.56 -13.98
C SER A 42 -17.70 -25.01 -14.27
N MET A 43 -16.63 -25.56 -13.70
CA MET A 43 -16.24 -26.95 -13.92
C MET A 43 -17.31 -27.92 -13.37
N LEU A 44 -17.83 -27.67 -12.17
CA LEU A 44 -18.89 -28.49 -11.57
C LEU A 44 -20.19 -28.43 -12.38
N LEU A 45 -20.57 -27.26 -12.92
CA LEU A 45 -21.74 -27.14 -13.79
C LEU A 45 -21.57 -27.87 -15.10
N LEU A 46 -20.39 -27.79 -15.73
CA LEU A 46 -20.08 -28.52 -16.97
C LEU A 46 -20.14 -30.04 -16.76
N ASP A 47 -19.57 -30.54 -15.67
CA ASP A 47 -19.65 -31.95 -15.31
C ASP A 47 -21.09 -32.37 -15.07
N LEU A 48 -21.89 -31.56 -14.36
CA LEU A 48 -23.29 -31.85 -14.07
C LEU A 48 -24.15 -31.88 -15.35
N TYR A 49 -23.90 -30.95 -16.29
CA TYR A 49 -24.60 -30.95 -17.60
C TYR A 49 -24.26 -32.21 -18.41
N ALA A 50 -22.97 -32.59 -18.48
CA ALA A 50 -22.55 -33.79 -19.20
C ALA A 50 -23.11 -35.09 -18.55
N GLN A 51 -23.14 -35.18 -17.22
CA GLN A 51 -23.70 -36.31 -16.48
C GLN A 51 -25.17 -36.54 -16.79
N LYS A 52 -25.96 -35.48 -16.97
CA LYS A 52 -27.36 -35.58 -17.38
C LYS A 52 -27.56 -36.29 -18.71
N ASP A 53 -26.59 -36.12 -19.61
CA ASP A 53 -26.56 -36.78 -20.91
C ASP A 53 -25.81 -38.13 -20.86
N GLY A 54 -25.44 -38.62 -19.67
CA GLY A 54 -24.70 -39.87 -19.45
C GLY A 54 -23.23 -39.81 -19.91
N LYS A 55 -22.62 -38.61 -19.94
CA LYS A 55 -21.29 -38.36 -20.44
C LYS A 55 -20.37 -37.80 -19.34
N VAL A 56 -19.06 -37.88 -19.58
CA VAL A 56 -18.02 -37.25 -18.75
C VAL A 56 -17.46 -36.09 -19.52
N TYR A 57 -17.57 -34.85 -18.99
CA TYR A 57 -17.23 -33.63 -19.71
C TYR A 57 -15.78 -33.61 -20.24
N LYS A 58 -14.82 -34.02 -19.43
CA LYS A 58 -13.39 -34.02 -19.77
C LYS A 58 -13.04 -34.94 -20.95
N ASP A 59 -13.82 -35.97 -21.16
CA ASP A 59 -13.56 -36.99 -22.21
C ASP A 59 -14.26 -36.64 -23.53
N LEU A 60 -14.97 -35.52 -23.59
CA LEU A 60 -15.72 -35.12 -24.77
C LEU A 60 -14.81 -34.43 -25.80
N PRO A 61 -15.09 -34.60 -27.11
CA PRO A 61 -14.49 -33.79 -28.18
C PRO A 61 -14.82 -32.29 -27.95
N GLU A 62 -13.93 -31.39 -28.43
CA GLU A 62 -14.08 -29.94 -28.30
C GLU A 62 -15.44 -29.42 -28.77
N GLU A 63 -15.95 -29.95 -29.87
CA GLU A 63 -17.26 -29.56 -30.43
C GLU A 63 -18.40 -29.84 -29.45
N GLU A 64 -18.35 -30.95 -28.75
CA GLU A 64 -19.35 -31.28 -27.73
C GLU A 64 -19.16 -30.48 -26.44
N GLN A 65 -17.92 -30.27 -26.04
CA GLN A 65 -17.59 -29.40 -24.90
C GLN A 65 -18.12 -27.98 -25.13
N ALA A 66 -17.94 -27.44 -26.34
CA ALA A 66 -18.44 -26.12 -26.72
C ALA A 66 -19.96 -25.94 -26.51
N LYS A 67 -20.74 -27.00 -26.75
CA LYS A 67 -22.20 -26.98 -26.48
C LYS A 67 -22.51 -26.69 -25.01
N TYR A 68 -21.83 -27.38 -24.11
CA TYR A 68 -22.02 -27.20 -22.66
C TYR A 68 -21.45 -25.86 -22.18
N GLN A 69 -20.36 -25.38 -22.76
CA GLN A 69 -19.81 -24.06 -22.46
C GLN A 69 -20.76 -22.94 -22.86
N VAL A 70 -21.47 -23.06 -23.99
CA VAL A 70 -22.50 -22.09 -24.38
C VAL A 70 -23.66 -22.09 -23.39
N GLN A 71 -24.08 -23.28 -22.91
CA GLN A 71 -25.11 -23.39 -21.87
C GLN A 71 -24.64 -22.72 -20.56
N LEU A 72 -23.43 -23.01 -20.12
CA LEU A 72 -22.80 -22.41 -18.95
C LEU A 72 -22.81 -20.89 -19.01
N ARG A 73 -22.31 -20.30 -20.12
CA ARG A 73 -22.28 -18.84 -20.30
C ARG A 73 -23.66 -18.22 -20.25
N LYS A 74 -24.66 -18.84 -20.88
CA LYS A 74 -26.04 -18.37 -20.81
C LYS A 74 -26.57 -18.34 -19.40
N GLU A 75 -26.29 -19.36 -18.62
CA GLU A 75 -26.73 -19.45 -17.22
C GLU A 75 -26.05 -18.44 -16.32
N LEU A 76 -24.71 -18.37 -16.36
CA LEU A 76 -23.93 -17.49 -15.49
C LEU A 76 -24.16 -16.00 -15.78
N ARG A 77 -24.31 -15.64 -17.08
CA ARG A 77 -24.48 -14.24 -17.48
C ARG A 77 -25.93 -13.74 -17.37
N ALA A 78 -26.90 -14.64 -17.21
CA ALA A 78 -28.30 -14.24 -17.03
C ALA A 78 -28.51 -13.50 -15.71
N ASN A 79 -29.03 -12.27 -15.79
CA ASN A 79 -29.36 -11.51 -14.58
C ASN A 79 -30.73 -11.92 -14.05
N THR A 80 -30.69 -12.70 -12.98
CA THR A 80 -31.89 -13.23 -12.30
C THR A 80 -32.25 -12.45 -11.04
N PHE A 81 -31.65 -11.27 -10.83
CA PHE A 81 -31.94 -10.42 -9.69
C PHE A 81 -33.28 -9.70 -9.88
N ASN A 82 -34.19 -9.91 -8.97
CA ASN A 82 -35.45 -9.22 -8.92
C ASN A 82 -35.32 -7.98 -8.02
N GLN A 83 -35.39 -6.79 -8.62
CA GLN A 83 -35.25 -5.52 -7.89
C GLN A 83 -36.35 -5.26 -6.86
N GLN A 84 -37.59 -5.80 -7.10
CA GLN A 84 -38.72 -5.56 -6.19
C GLN A 84 -38.60 -6.41 -4.91
N THR A 85 -38.11 -7.65 -5.04
CA THR A 85 -38.00 -8.59 -3.91
C THR A 85 -36.60 -8.62 -3.31
N GLY A 86 -35.58 -8.11 -4.02
CA GLY A 86 -34.18 -8.20 -3.62
C GLY A 86 -33.63 -9.63 -3.69
N VAL A 87 -34.25 -10.54 -4.46
CA VAL A 87 -33.90 -11.95 -4.54
C VAL A 87 -33.16 -12.25 -5.85
N ILE A 88 -32.08 -13.04 -5.75
CA ILE A 88 -31.40 -13.68 -6.88
C ILE A 88 -31.91 -15.12 -6.95
N THR A 89 -32.35 -15.55 -8.12
CA THR A 89 -32.84 -16.92 -8.35
C THR A 89 -31.79 -17.74 -9.10
N PHE A 90 -31.44 -18.91 -8.58
CA PHE A 90 -30.55 -19.85 -9.24
C PHE A 90 -31.35 -21.00 -9.86
N SER A 91 -30.84 -21.58 -10.95
CA SER A 91 -31.33 -22.86 -11.46
C SER A 91 -31.13 -23.97 -10.40
N PRO A 92 -31.86 -25.09 -10.50
CA PRO A 92 -31.62 -26.24 -9.60
C PRO A 92 -30.17 -26.72 -9.67
N GLU A 93 -29.57 -26.74 -10.84
CA GLU A 93 -28.17 -27.14 -11.06
C GLU A 93 -27.17 -26.18 -10.36
N ARG A 94 -27.35 -24.90 -10.58
CA ARG A 94 -26.49 -23.87 -9.94
C ARG A 94 -26.69 -23.86 -8.43
N ALA A 95 -27.89 -24.07 -7.95
CA ALA A 95 -28.18 -24.20 -6.52
C ALA A 95 -27.52 -25.46 -5.88
N GLN A 96 -27.45 -26.56 -6.62
CA GLN A 96 -26.72 -27.76 -6.20
C GLN A 96 -25.22 -27.46 -6.12
N VAL A 97 -24.62 -26.91 -7.17
CA VAL A 97 -23.21 -26.58 -7.22
C VAL A 97 -22.83 -25.56 -6.13
N ALA A 98 -23.67 -24.56 -5.86
CA ALA A 98 -23.44 -23.63 -4.76
C ALA A 98 -23.36 -24.29 -3.39
N LYS A 99 -24.15 -25.39 -3.15
CA LYS A 99 -24.05 -26.19 -1.92
C LYS A 99 -22.75 -26.99 -1.86
N GLU A 100 -22.31 -27.55 -2.97
CA GLU A 100 -21.04 -28.28 -3.06
C GLU A 100 -19.85 -27.35 -2.79
N LEU A 101 -19.85 -26.13 -3.35
CA LEU A 101 -18.83 -25.11 -3.08
C LEU A 101 -18.87 -24.62 -1.63
N ALA A 102 -20.06 -24.43 -1.06
CA ALA A 102 -20.18 -24.09 0.36
C ALA A 102 -19.56 -25.16 1.26
N ASN A 103 -19.73 -26.43 0.91
CA ASN A 103 -19.10 -27.56 1.63
C ASN A 103 -17.56 -27.52 1.43
N TYR A 104 -17.06 -27.27 0.21
CA TYR A 104 -15.63 -27.17 -0.06
C TYR A 104 -14.97 -26.05 0.77
N TYR A 105 -15.51 -24.82 0.72
CA TYR A 105 -14.94 -23.70 1.50
C TYR A 105 -15.09 -23.91 3.01
N SER A 106 -16.18 -24.56 3.47
CA SER A 106 -16.31 -24.91 4.89
C SER A 106 -15.20 -25.87 5.33
N LYS A 107 -14.87 -26.87 4.52
CA LYS A 107 -13.75 -27.77 4.76
C LYS A 107 -12.41 -27.05 4.74
N LEU A 108 -12.23 -26.09 3.80
CA LEU A 108 -10.99 -25.33 3.67
C LEU A 108 -10.73 -24.42 4.87
N PHE A 109 -11.72 -23.66 5.32
CA PHE A 109 -11.54 -22.67 6.39
C PHE A 109 -11.73 -23.23 7.81
N MET A 110 -12.22 -24.45 7.95
CA MET A 110 -12.26 -25.16 9.22
C MET A 110 -11.04 -26.07 9.38
N ASP A 111 -11.18 -27.38 9.52
CA ASP A 111 -10.05 -28.28 9.79
C ASP A 111 -10.12 -29.63 9.10
N ASP A 112 -10.88 -29.77 8.02
CA ASP A 112 -11.02 -31.04 7.31
C ASP A 112 -9.64 -31.53 6.83
N PRO A 113 -9.21 -32.75 7.22
CA PRO A 113 -7.91 -33.30 6.84
C PRO A 113 -7.68 -33.42 5.34
N ALA A 114 -8.76 -33.58 4.55
CA ALA A 114 -8.66 -33.72 3.09
C ALA A 114 -8.11 -32.47 2.40
N LEU A 115 -8.21 -31.30 3.03
CA LEU A 115 -7.72 -30.02 2.50
C LEU A 115 -6.54 -29.45 3.31
N GLU A 116 -5.85 -30.28 4.09
CA GLU A 116 -4.70 -29.83 4.89
C GLU A 116 -3.57 -29.31 4.03
N GLN A 117 -3.24 -29.96 2.91
CA GLN A 117 -2.20 -29.53 1.98
C GLN A 117 -2.58 -28.17 1.36
N THR A 118 -3.80 -28.02 0.86
CA THR A 118 -4.28 -26.76 0.27
C THR A 118 -4.26 -25.63 1.29
N ARG A 119 -4.69 -25.87 2.54
CA ARG A 119 -4.56 -24.88 3.61
C ARG A 119 -3.12 -24.44 3.83
N THR A 120 -2.20 -25.42 3.87
CA THR A 120 -0.77 -25.15 4.04
C THR A 120 -0.24 -24.29 2.88
N HIS A 121 -0.56 -24.63 1.64
CA HIS A 121 -0.15 -23.88 0.46
C HIS A 121 -0.72 -22.45 0.43
N TYR A 122 -1.92 -22.25 0.96
CA TYR A 122 -2.55 -20.93 1.06
C TYR A 122 -2.21 -20.18 2.36
N ALA A 123 -1.40 -20.78 3.23
CA ALA A 123 -1.08 -20.24 4.56
C ALA A 123 -2.34 -19.91 5.41
N ILE A 124 -3.37 -20.71 5.29
CA ILE A 124 -4.61 -20.60 6.06
C ILE A 124 -4.48 -21.50 7.30
N PRO A 125 -4.61 -20.96 8.51
CA PRO A 125 -4.55 -21.79 9.73
C PRO A 125 -5.79 -22.68 9.86
N LYS A 126 -5.64 -23.80 10.55
CA LYS A 126 -6.78 -24.64 10.94
C LYS A 126 -7.79 -23.82 11.75
N ASN A 127 -9.07 -23.99 11.44
CA ASN A 127 -10.15 -23.27 12.11
C ASN A 127 -10.01 -21.73 12.01
N ALA A 128 -9.65 -21.21 10.84
CA ALA A 128 -9.65 -19.77 10.57
C ALA A 128 -11.04 -19.15 10.83
N ILE A 129 -12.10 -19.93 10.57
CA ILE A 129 -13.47 -19.69 11.05
C ILE A 129 -13.88 -20.90 11.88
N LYS A 130 -14.23 -20.68 13.14
CA LYS A 130 -14.60 -21.75 14.10
C LYS A 130 -16.10 -22.00 14.17
N ASP A 131 -16.90 -20.95 13.96
CA ASP A 131 -18.34 -20.99 14.10
C ASP A 131 -19.00 -21.41 12.77
N PRO A 132 -19.72 -22.55 12.71
CA PRO A 132 -20.41 -22.98 11.50
C PRO A 132 -21.43 -21.97 10.96
N ALA A 133 -22.07 -21.19 11.84
CA ALA A 133 -23.01 -20.14 11.40
C ALA A 133 -22.28 -19.00 10.66
N ARG A 134 -21.14 -18.56 11.18
CA ARG A 134 -20.26 -17.59 10.48
C ARG A 134 -19.75 -18.14 9.16
N MET A 135 -19.43 -19.44 9.11
CA MET A 135 -18.98 -20.08 7.89
C MET A 135 -20.09 -20.12 6.83
N ALA A 136 -21.31 -20.43 7.22
CA ALA A 136 -22.47 -20.41 6.31
C ALA A 136 -22.74 -19.00 5.76
N GLN A 137 -22.63 -17.96 6.61
CA GLN A 137 -22.74 -16.56 6.21
C GLN A 137 -21.61 -16.16 5.24
N MET A 138 -20.37 -16.59 5.50
CA MET A 138 -19.22 -16.31 4.61
C MET A 138 -19.40 -16.98 3.25
N ASN A 139 -19.94 -18.20 3.20
CA ASN A 139 -20.30 -18.86 1.94
C ASN A 139 -21.35 -18.07 1.14
N ALA A 140 -22.35 -17.49 1.81
CA ALA A 140 -23.33 -16.61 1.14
C ALA A 140 -22.66 -15.35 0.58
N PHE A 141 -21.70 -14.80 1.29
CA PHE A 141 -20.89 -13.66 0.83
C PHE A 141 -20.02 -14.01 -0.39
N PHE A 142 -19.32 -15.14 -0.38
CA PHE A 142 -18.51 -15.62 -1.51
C PHE A 142 -19.37 -15.89 -2.75
N THR A 143 -20.53 -16.53 -2.56
CA THR A 143 -21.48 -16.77 -3.65
C THR A 143 -21.95 -15.45 -4.29
N TRP A 144 -22.29 -14.45 -3.47
CA TRP A 144 -22.75 -13.16 -3.96
C TRP A 144 -21.64 -12.39 -4.67
N THR A 145 -20.43 -12.31 -4.09
CA THR A 145 -19.29 -11.60 -4.71
C THR A 145 -18.88 -12.23 -6.03
N SER A 146 -19.04 -13.55 -6.17
CA SER A 146 -18.75 -14.27 -7.41
C SER A 146 -19.88 -14.10 -8.45
N TRP A 147 -21.14 -14.09 -8.01
CA TRP A 147 -22.29 -13.84 -8.88
C TRP A 147 -22.17 -12.48 -9.62
N VAL A 148 -21.76 -11.42 -8.94
CA VAL A 148 -21.58 -10.10 -9.58
C VAL A 148 -20.46 -10.08 -10.63
N CYS A 149 -19.50 -11.00 -10.54
CA CYS A 149 -18.40 -11.14 -11.50
C CYS A 149 -18.80 -11.87 -12.79
N SER A 150 -19.86 -12.68 -12.76
CA SER A 150 -20.29 -13.47 -13.91
C SER A 150 -21.59 -12.95 -14.55
N THR A 151 -22.39 -12.16 -13.84
CA THR A 151 -23.72 -11.74 -14.27
C THR A 151 -23.70 -10.40 -14.95
N ASN A 152 -24.40 -10.31 -16.11
CA ASN A 152 -24.53 -9.05 -16.85
C ASN A 152 -25.36 -8.02 -16.08
N ARG A 153 -25.00 -6.75 -16.26
CA ARG A 153 -25.84 -5.63 -15.82
C ARG A 153 -27.17 -5.63 -16.58
N PRO A 154 -28.22 -5.01 -16.04
CA PRO A 154 -29.45 -4.84 -16.77
C PRO A 154 -29.22 -4.08 -18.10
N ASN A 155 -29.71 -4.66 -19.22
CA ASN A 155 -29.58 -4.10 -20.55
C ASN A 155 -28.16 -3.85 -21.06
N ASP A 156 -27.17 -4.59 -20.55
CA ASP A 156 -25.77 -4.50 -20.93
C ASP A 156 -25.19 -5.92 -21.14
N ASP A 157 -24.14 -6.03 -21.93
CA ASP A 157 -23.40 -7.28 -22.16
C ASP A 157 -22.17 -7.41 -21.27
N VAL A 158 -21.97 -6.46 -20.36
CA VAL A 158 -20.85 -6.38 -19.43
C VAL A 158 -21.33 -6.73 -18.02
N THR A 159 -20.52 -7.49 -17.27
CA THR A 159 -20.82 -7.87 -15.87
C THR A 159 -20.73 -6.66 -14.92
N TYR A 160 -21.24 -6.81 -13.70
CA TYR A 160 -21.13 -5.76 -12.68
C TYR A 160 -19.69 -5.37 -12.37
N THR A 161 -18.72 -6.25 -12.63
CA THR A 161 -17.29 -6.04 -12.43
C THR A 161 -16.50 -5.79 -13.73
N ASN A 162 -17.15 -5.23 -14.77
CA ASN A 162 -16.52 -4.96 -16.07
C ASN A 162 -15.88 -6.20 -16.73
N ASN A 163 -16.56 -7.36 -16.68
CA ASN A 163 -16.08 -8.66 -17.17
C ASN A 163 -14.80 -9.17 -16.46
N TRP A 164 -14.53 -8.70 -15.25
CA TRP A 164 -13.46 -9.23 -14.44
C TRP A 164 -13.97 -10.33 -13.48
N PRO A 165 -13.23 -11.40 -13.16
CA PRO A 165 -11.89 -11.76 -13.65
C PRO A 165 -11.89 -12.32 -15.08
N TYR A 166 -10.74 -12.23 -15.75
CA TYR A 166 -10.58 -12.86 -17.05
C TYR A 166 -10.70 -14.39 -16.93
N ASP A 167 -11.72 -14.93 -17.56
CA ASP A 167 -11.92 -16.36 -17.72
C ASP A 167 -12.71 -16.62 -19.01
N PRO A 168 -12.07 -17.20 -20.04
CA PRO A 168 -12.75 -17.52 -21.30
C PRO A 168 -13.94 -18.47 -21.12
N LEU A 169 -13.91 -19.33 -20.09
CA LEU A 169 -14.94 -20.32 -19.84
C LEU A 169 -16.29 -19.68 -19.53
N ILE A 170 -16.28 -18.63 -18.71
CA ILE A 170 -17.49 -17.88 -18.34
C ILE A 170 -17.84 -16.74 -19.30
N GLY A 171 -17.00 -16.53 -20.33
CA GLY A 171 -17.19 -15.45 -21.29
C GLY A 171 -16.74 -14.07 -20.81
N ASN A 172 -15.92 -13.99 -19.77
CA ASN A 172 -15.28 -12.75 -19.34
C ASN A 172 -14.08 -12.45 -20.23
N HIS A 173 -14.24 -11.45 -21.09
CA HIS A 173 -13.19 -10.95 -21.99
C HIS A 173 -13.06 -9.44 -21.85
N PRO A 174 -11.87 -8.87 -22.10
CA PRO A 174 -11.69 -7.44 -22.10
C PRO A 174 -12.51 -6.78 -23.22
N SER A 175 -13.20 -5.69 -22.90
CA SER A 175 -13.99 -4.95 -23.89
C SER A 175 -13.09 -4.13 -24.84
N THR A 176 -13.60 -3.81 -26.04
CA THR A 176 -12.90 -2.90 -26.97
C THR A 176 -12.66 -1.52 -26.34
N SER A 177 -13.63 -1.02 -25.58
CA SER A 177 -13.49 0.24 -24.84
C SER A 177 -12.28 0.21 -23.89
N LEU A 178 -12.08 -0.89 -23.18
CA LEU A 178 -10.95 -1.08 -22.28
C LEU A 178 -9.60 -1.01 -23.01
N GLN A 179 -9.50 -1.64 -24.18
CA GLN A 179 -8.28 -1.61 -24.99
C GLN A 179 -7.98 -0.22 -25.52
N MET A 180 -8.99 0.46 -26.09
CA MET A 180 -8.85 1.81 -26.64
C MET A 180 -8.41 2.82 -25.58
N TRP A 181 -9.08 2.84 -24.43
CA TRP A 181 -8.76 3.76 -23.36
C TRP A 181 -7.40 3.48 -22.72
N SER A 182 -6.94 2.24 -22.72
CA SER A 182 -5.57 1.89 -22.28
C SER A 182 -4.52 2.50 -23.19
N GLY A 183 -4.68 2.38 -24.51
CA GLY A 183 -3.81 3.06 -25.47
C GLY A 183 -3.83 4.58 -25.31
N PHE A 184 -5.02 5.15 -25.11
CA PHE A 184 -5.17 6.57 -24.91
C PHE A 184 -4.49 7.06 -23.61
N SER A 185 -4.55 6.30 -22.50
CA SER A 185 -3.86 6.67 -21.25
C SER A 185 -2.34 6.72 -21.41
N VAL A 186 -1.75 5.81 -22.19
CA VAL A 186 -0.31 5.83 -22.49
C VAL A 186 0.06 7.09 -23.29
N LEU A 187 -0.72 7.41 -24.34
CA LEU A 187 -0.47 8.61 -25.15
C LEU A 187 -0.61 9.89 -24.33
N MET A 188 -1.64 9.98 -23.48
CA MET A 188 -1.83 11.13 -22.59
C MET A 188 -0.67 11.28 -21.59
N LEU A 189 -0.17 10.16 -21.04
CA LEU A 189 0.97 10.21 -20.13
C LEU A 189 2.22 10.75 -20.84
N LEU A 190 2.56 10.19 -22.01
CA LEU A 190 3.73 10.64 -22.78
C LEU A 190 3.63 12.12 -23.14
N PHE A 191 2.45 12.57 -23.57
CA PHE A 191 2.20 13.97 -23.86
C PHE A 191 2.29 14.85 -22.61
N GLY A 192 1.68 14.42 -21.49
CA GLY A 192 1.73 15.13 -20.22
C GLY A 192 3.16 15.28 -19.68
N VAL A 193 3.94 14.21 -19.64
CA VAL A 193 5.36 14.24 -19.25
C VAL A 193 6.15 15.17 -20.18
N GLY A 194 5.94 15.06 -21.48
CA GLY A 194 6.58 15.95 -22.47
C GLY A 194 6.28 17.42 -22.23
N LEU A 195 5.02 17.77 -21.95
CA LEU A 195 4.62 19.15 -21.61
C LEU A 195 5.28 19.64 -20.33
N LEU A 196 5.32 18.80 -19.28
CA LEU A 196 5.90 19.15 -18.00
C LEU A 196 7.41 19.40 -18.11
N VAL A 197 8.12 18.51 -18.81
CA VAL A 197 9.56 18.65 -19.06
C VAL A 197 9.84 19.88 -19.93
N TYR A 198 9.04 20.11 -20.99
CA TYR A 198 9.16 21.29 -21.83
C TYR A 198 8.94 22.59 -21.04
N TYR A 199 7.89 22.63 -20.20
CA TYR A 199 7.62 23.78 -19.34
C TYR A 199 8.79 24.05 -18.38
N HIS A 200 9.31 23.01 -17.74
CA HIS A 200 10.47 23.12 -16.85
C HIS A 200 11.71 23.63 -17.60
N ALA A 201 12.03 23.05 -18.76
CA ALA A 201 13.17 23.45 -19.56
C ALA A 201 13.09 24.90 -20.04
N ARG A 202 11.88 25.35 -20.46
CA ARG A 202 11.65 26.71 -20.95
C ARG A 202 11.78 27.77 -19.83
N ASN A 203 11.37 27.41 -18.62
CA ASN A 203 11.37 28.33 -17.48
C ASN A 203 12.62 28.18 -16.60
N LYS A 204 13.58 27.35 -17.02
CA LYS A 204 14.87 27.24 -16.34
C LYS A 204 15.59 28.56 -16.51
N GLU A 205 15.70 29.35 -15.42
CA GLU A 205 16.50 30.59 -15.40
C GLU A 205 17.96 30.20 -15.59
N GLU A 206 18.73 31.00 -16.35
CA GLU A 206 20.18 30.85 -16.49
C GLU A 206 20.80 30.81 -15.09
N GLU A 207 21.73 29.86 -14.90
CA GLU A 207 22.45 29.67 -13.64
C GLU A 207 23.23 30.97 -13.30
N THR A 208 22.56 31.88 -12.60
CA THR A 208 23.32 32.90 -11.86
C THR A 208 24.07 32.13 -10.78
N SER A 209 25.38 32.32 -10.69
CA SER A 209 26.26 31.72 -9.69
C SER A 209 25.74 32.05 -8.29
N GLU A 210 24.84 31.23 -7.75
CA GLU A 210 24.39 31.37 -6.37
C GLU A 210 25.57 30.99 -5.48
N THR A 211 25.93 31.88 -4.60
CA THR A 211 26.89 31.60 -3.55
C THR A 211 26.23 30.67 -2.54
N PHE A 212 26.67 29.41 -2.46
CA PHE A 212 26.25 28.50 -1.42
C PHE A 212 26.53 29.12 -0.04
N PRO A 213 25.65 28.85 0.98
CA PRO A 213 25.90 29.34 2.32
C PRO A 213 27.29 28.90 2.81
N THR A 214 28.07 29.83 3.30
CA THR A 214 29.43 29.57 3.81
C THR A 214 29.40 28.87 5.16
N GLU A 215 28.32 29.02 5.93
CA GLU A 215 28.11 28.41 7.22
C GLU A 215 26.78 27.61 7.22
N ASP A 216 26.74 26.60 8.09
CA ASP A 216 25.55 25.77 8.27
C ASP A 216 24.36 26.64 8.73
N PRO A 217 23.32 26.82 7.90
CA PRO A 217 22.18 27.68 8.22
C PRO A 217 21.35 27.17 9.40
N LEU A 218 21.57 25.93 9.83
CA LEU A 218 20.87 25.30 10.95
C LEU A 218 21.71 25.29 12.25
N ARG A 219 22.99 25.73 12.19
CA ARG A 219 23.92 25.70 13.32
C ARG A 219 23.52 26.62 14.48
N ASN A 220 22.82 27.71 14.17
CA ASN A 220 22.42 28.68 15.18
C ASN A 220 21.15 28.31 15.95
N MET A 221 20.55 27.16 15.64
CA MET A 221 19.38 26.69 16.34
C MET A 221 19.75 25.91 17.60
N LYS A 222 19.38 26.46 18.75
CA LYS A 222 19.43 25.71 20.02
C LYS A 222 18.16 24.86 20.15
N PRO A 223 18.25 23.50 20.24
CA PRO A 223 17.09 22.67 20.39
C PRO A 223 16.28 23.03 21.66
N THR A 224 15.02 23.33 21.47
CA THR A 224 14.07 23.62 22.57
C THR A 224 13.68 22.33 23.31
N PRO A 225 13.07 22.42 24.51
CA PRO A 225 12.60 21.24 25.24
C PRO A 225 11.64 20.35 24.47
N SER A 226 10.74 20.92 23.63
CA SER A 226 9.84 20.11 22.78
C SER A 226 10.58 19.44 21.63
N MET A 227 11.55 20.11 21.01
CA MET A 227 12.41 19.52 19.98
C MET A 227 13.21 18.32 20.54
N LYS A 228 13.77 18.45 21.73
CA LYS A 228 14.47 17.34 22.41
C LYS A 228 13.52 16.18 22.74
N ALA A 229 12.26 16.46 23.01
CA ALA A 229 11.26 15.44 23.29
C ALA A 229 10.91 14.58 22.06
N THR A 230 11.19 15.03 20.82
CA THR A 230 11.01 14.23 19.60
C THR A 230 11.97 13.03 19.52
N LEU A 231 13.07 13.03 20.26
CA LEU A 231 14.03 11.93 20.26
C LEU A 231 13.38 10.58 20.64
N LYS A 232 12.39 10.58 21.54
CA LYS A 232 11.68 9.35 21.91
C LYS A 232 10.85 8.76 20.77
N TYR A 233 10.35 9.61 19.84
CA TYR A 233 9.69 9.15 18.62
C TYR A 233 10.68 8.39 17.72
N ILE A 234 11.92 8.87 17.61
CA ILE A 234 12.97 8.22 16.84
C ILE A 234 13.34 6.86 17.43
N TRP A 235 13.33 6.73 18.77
CA TRP A 235 13.53 5.44 19.44
C TRP A 235 12.41 4.45 19.11
N ILE A 236 11.16 4.91 19.11
CA ILE A 236 10.04 4.06 18.72
C ILE A 236 10.09 3.72 17.23
N VAL A 237 10.42 4.66 16.35
CA VAL A 237 10.65 4.38 14.93
C VAL A 237 11.66 3.25 14.76
N SER A 238 12.79 3.30 15.48
CA SER A 238 13.82 2.27 15.43
C SER A 238 13.31 0.89 15.86
N LEU A 239 12.48 0.84 16.91
CA LEU A 239 11.86 -0.41 17.34
C LEU A 239 10.83 -0.92 16.33
N LEU A 240 9.97 -0.03 15.82
CA LEU A 240 8.91 -0.40 14.86
C LEU A 240 9.50 -0.90 13.55
N ILE A 241 10.60 -0.34 13.05
CA ILE A 241 11.33 -0.83 11.87
C ILE A 241 11.74 -2.30 12.07
N ILE A 242 12.34 -2.63 13.22
CA ILE A 242 12.77 -4.01 13.50
C ILE A 242 11.57 -4.97 13.54
N VAL A 243 10.51 -4.61 14.26
CA VAL A 243 9.32 -5.48 14.37
C VAL A 243 8.63 -5.63 13.01
N GLN A 244 8.57 -4.55 12.23
CA GLN A 244 8.01 -4.55 10.88
C GLN A 244 8.82 -5.45 9.93
N MET A 245 10.15 -5.37 9.98
CA MET A 245 11.05 -6.22 9.22
C MET A 245 10.85 -7.70 9.57
N ILE A 246 10.82 -8.05 10.86
CA ILE A 246 10.60 -9.43 11.32
C ILE A 246 9.24 -9.94 10.83
N SER A 247 8.18 -9.13 10.95
CA SER A 247 6.84 -9.49 10.45
C SER A 247 6.84 -9.70 8.93
N GLY A 248 7.62 -8.92 8.19
CA GLY A 248 7.80 -9.06 6.74
C GLY A 248 8.51 -10.35 6.35
N VAL A 249 9.59 -10.70 7.05
CA VAL A 249 10.33 -11.96 6.84
C VAL A 249 9.42 -13.17 7.10
N ILE A 250 8.65 -13.16 8.20
CA ILE A 250 7.69 -14.22 8.52
C ILE A 250 6.62 -14.31 7.42
N THR A 251 6.06 -13.17 7.00
CA THR A 251 5.03 -13.13 5.94
C THR A 251 5.55 -13.68 4.62
N ALA A 252 6.76 -13.32 4.22
CA ALA A 252 7.39 -13.83 3.01
C ALA A 252 7.64 -15.34 3.09
N HIS A 253 8.05 -15.83 4.27
CA HIS A 253 8.32 -17.25 4.49
C HIS A 253 7.06 -18.11 4.41
N TYR A 254 5.92 -17.63 4.89
CA TYR A 254 4.62 -18.30 4.70
C TYR A 254 4.28 -18.54 3.21
N GLY A 255 4.77 -17.71 2.31
CA GLY A 255 4.61 -17.90 0.88
C GLY A 255 5.32 -19.13 0.31
N VAL A 256 6.31 -19.69 1.00
CA VAL A 256 7.11 -20.84 0.54
C VAL A 256 6.88 -22.10 1.37
N GLU A 257 6.68 -22.00 2.67
CA GLU A 257 6.50 -23.13 3.58
C GLU A 257 5.08 -23.25 4.18
N GLY A 258 4.18 -22.31 3.89
CA GLY A 258 2.82 -22.33 4.43
C GLY A 258 2.77 -22.00 5.94
N GLY A 259 2.14 -22.83 6.75
CA GLY A 259 1.90 -22.55 8.19
C GLY A 259 3.12 -22.59 9.10
N GLY A 260 4.29 -23.05 8.61
CA GLY A 260 5.51 -23.18 9.38
C GLY A 260 6.52 -22.06 9.14
N PHE A 261 7.48 -21.95 10.06
CA PHE A 261 8.65 -21.09 9.91
C PHE A 261 9.89 -21.92 10.24
N PHE A 262 10.56 -22.46 9.22
CA PHE A 262 11.65 -23.43 9.35
C PHE A 262 11.30 -24.59 10.29
N GLY A 263 10.11 -25.19 10.07
CA GLY A 263 9.59 -26.32 10.87
C GLY A 263 8.94 -25.94 12.20
N ILE A 264 8.97 -24.67 12.60
CA ILE A 264 8.25 -24.21 13.81
C ILE A 264 6.81 -23.88 13.39
N PRO A 265 5.76 -24.47 14.03
CA PRO A 265 4.35 -24.22 13.71
C PRO A 265 3.91 -22.84 14.22
N LEU A 266 4.41 -21.80 13.57
CA LEU A 266 4.23 -20.42 14.00
C LEU A 266 2.79 -19.91 13.74
N ASP A 267 2.11 -20.47 12.76
CA ASP A 267 0.73 -20.15 12.39
C ASP A 267 -0.28 -20.36 13.52
N VAL A 268 0.02 -21.23 14.48
CA VAL A 268 -0.81 -21.45 15.67
C VAL A 268 -0.94 -20.19 16.53
N VAL A 269 0.09 -19.36 16.58
CA VAL A 269 0.16 -18.14 17.42
C VAL A 269 0.16 -16.87 16.59
N LEU A 270 0.76 -16.91 15.42
CA LEU A 270 0.95 -15.78 14.52
C LEU A 270 0.64 -16.18 13.06
N PRO A 271 -0.64 -16.44 12.73
CA PRO A 271 -1.03 -16.77 11.37
C PRO A 271 -0.58 -15.69 10.34
N GLN A 272 -0.49 -16.09 9.09
CA GLN A 272 -0.10 -15.20 7.97
C GLN A 272 -0.92 -13.89 7.94
N ALA A 273 -2.23 -13.96 8.20
CA ALA A 273 -3.08 -12.78 8.25
C ALA A 273 -2.60 -11.74 9.27
N ILE A 274 -2.11 -12.19 10.43
CA ILE A 274 -1.59 -11.31 11.48
C ILE A 274 -0.20 -10.78 11.09
N SER A 275 0.73 -11.64 10.70
CA SER A 275 2.09 -11.22 10.34
C SER A 275 2.07 -10.20 9.19
N ARG A 276 1.21 -10.41 8.19
CA ARG A 276 1.03 -9.47 7.07
C ARG A 276 0.37 -8.16 7.50
N SER A 277 -0.70 -8.22 8.29
CA SER A 277 -1.35 -7.01 8.82
C SER A 277 -0.39 -6.18 9.66
N TRP A 278 0.39 -6.81 10.52
CA TRP A 278 1.40 -6.13 11.33
C TRP A 278 2.52 -5.57 10.46
N HIS A 279 2.99 -6.31 9.45
CA HIS A 279 3.99 -5.79 8.52
C HIS A 279 3.53 -4.51 7.83
N VAL A 280 2.32 -4.47 7.31
CA VAL A 280 1.74 -3.30 6.62
C VAL A 280 1.49 -2.15 7.60
N GLN A 281 0.83 -2.42 8.72
CA GLN A 281 0.49 -1.38 9.70
C GLN A 281 1.71 -0.78 10.38
N LEU A 282 2.69 -1.60 10.73
CA LEU A 282 3.95 -1.12 11.33
C LEU A 282 4.73 -0.26 10.35
N ALA A 283 4.72 -0.57 9.05
CA ALA A 283 5.32 0.29 8.03
C ALA A 283 4.67 1.68 8.04
N ILE A 284 3.34 1.75 8.00
CA ILE A 284 2.61 3.02 8.08
C ILE A 284 2.92 3.74 9.41
N PHE A 285 2.93 3.05 10.54
CA PHE A 285 3.19 3.64 11.85
C PHE A 285 4.59 4.23 11.97
N TRP A 286 5.65 3.53 11.55
CA TRP A 286 6.98 4.09 11.71
C TRP A 286 7.27 5.21 10.69
N ILE A 287 6.74 5.12 9.47
CA ILE A 287 6.85 6.19 8.47
C ILE A 287 6.13 7.43 8.98
N ALA A 288 4.86 7.30 9.39
CA ALA A 288 4.08 8.41 9.92
C ALA A 288 4.73 9.01 11.19
N THR A 289 5.24 8.17 12.10
CA THR A 289 5.93 8.63 13.33
C THR A 289 7.20 9.42 13.00
N SER A 290 7.95 9.02 11.97
CA SER A 290 9.11 9.79 11.48
C SER A 290 8.70 11.18 11.00
N TRP A 291 7.60 11.27 10.29
CA TRP A 291 7.08 12.54 9.77
C TRP A 291 6.48 13.41 10.88
N LEU A 292 5.74 12.82 11.83
CA LEU A 292 5.22 13.52 13.01
C LEU A 292 6.36 14.13 13.83
N ALA A 293 7.41 13.34 14.11
CA ALA A 293 8.57 13.80 14.83
C ALA A 293 9.28 14.96 14.11
N THR A 294 9.42 14.84 12.79
CA THR A 294 10.05 15.88 11.96
C THR A 294 9.25 17.17 11.95
N GLY A 295 7.92 17.10 11.80
CA GLY A 295 7.05 18.28 11.86
C GLY A 295 7.11 18.99 13.22
N LEU A 296 7.10 18.22 14.32
CA LEU A 296 7.24 18.74 15.68
C LEU A 296 8.62 19.33 15.96
N TYR A 297 9.67 18.84 15.30
CA TYR A 297 11.02 19.40 15.38
C TYR A 297 11.15 20.66 14.53
N ILE A 298 10.72 20.62 13.27
CA ILE A 298 10.88 21.73 12.32
C ILE A 298 10.09 22.96 12.74
N ALA A 299 8.89 22.79 13.29
CA ALA A 299 8.00 23.92 13.58
C ALA A 299 8.61 24.94 14.58
N PRO A 300 9.13 24.56 15.76
CA PRO A 300 9.88 25.49 16.61
C PRO A 300 11.20 25.94 16.00
N ALA A 301 11.87 25.07 15.26
CA ALA A 301 13.16 25.34 14.66
C ALA A 301 13.07 26.49 13.64
N VAL A 302 12.06 26.49 12.79
CA VAL A 302 11.84 27.52 11.74
C VAL A 302 11.30 28.81 12.32
N SER A 303 10.41 28.71 13.31
CA SER A 303 9.78 29.90 13.92
C SER A 303 10.67 30.60 14.94
N GLY A 304 11.64 29.87 15.53
CA GLY A 304 12.41 30.34 16.68
C GLY A 304 11.56 30.50 17.96
N TYR A 305 10.38 29.86 18.00
CA TYR A 305 9.39 30.02 19.06
C TYR A 305 8.86 28.67 19.53
N GLU A 306 8.85 28.49 20.86
CA GLU A 306 8.20 27.34 21.49
C GLU A 306 7.00 27.80 22.31
N PRO A 307 5.76 27.40 21.95
CA PRO A 307 4.57 27.72 22.70
C PRO A 307 4.60 27.13 24.11
N LYS A 308 3.90 27.77 25.04
CA LYS A 308 3.74 27.25 26.40
C LYS A 308 3.11 25.84 26.39
N TYR A 309 3.65 24.92 27.17
CA TYR A 309 3.24 23.51 27.23
C TYR A 309 3.47 22.70 25.94
N GLN A 310 4.26 23.17 25.00
CA GLN A 310 4.57 22.42 23.77
C GLN A 310 5.15 21.05 24.07
N ARG A 311 6.15 20.96 24.96
CA ARG A 311 6.74 19.70 25.40
C ARG A 311 5.72 18.74 25.99
N LEU A 312 4.75 19.25 26.79
CA LEU A 312 3.68 18.41 27.34
C LEU A 312 2.82 17.82 26.23
N GLY A 313 2.40 18.64 25.25
CA GLY A 313 1.64 18.18 24.09
C GLY A 313 2.37 17.11 23.30
N VAL A 314 3.67 17.28 23.03
CA VAL A 314 4.51 16.29 22.37
C VAL A 314 4.58 14.98 23.17
N ASN A 315 4.65 15.05 24.50
CA ASN A 315 4.65 13.86 25.35
C ASN A 315 3.29 13.14 25.37
N VAL A 316 2.19 13.90 25.43
CA VAL A 316 0.82 13.34 25.36
C VAL A 316 0.59 12.61 24.02
N LEU A 317 0.98 13.25 22.92
CA LEU A 317 0.88 12.63 21.59
C LEU A 317 1.71 11.35 21.52
N PHE A 318 2.90 11.32 22.10
CA PHE A 318 3.74 10.13 22.15
C PHE A 318 3.07 8.96 22.87
N VAL A 319 2.46 9.22 24.03
CA VAL A 319 1.71 8.19 24.80
C VAL A 319 0.49 7.73 24.00
N ALA A 320 -0.25 8.64 23.38
CA ALA A 320 -1.38 8.29 22.52
C ALA A 320 -0.96 7.40 21.35
N LEU A 321 0.18 7.70 20.71
CA LEU A 321 0.77 6.87 19.65
C LEU A 321 1.04 5.44 20.15
N LEU A 322 1.68 5.28 21.30
CA LEU A 322 1.95 3.96 21.87
C LEU A 322 0.66 3.18 22.16
N ILE A 323 -0.37 3.84 22.69
CA ILE A 323 -1.67 3.21 22.95
C ILE A 323 -2.31 2.73 21.65
N VAL A 324 -2.30 3.55 20.59
CA VAL A 324 -2.85 3.18 19.29
C VAL A 324 -2.08 2.00 18.69
N VAL A 325 -0.75 2.05 18.67
CA VAL A 325 0.07 0.99 18.10
C VAL A 325 -0.16 -0.33 18.83
N LEU A 326 0.05 -0.36 20.13
CA LEU A 326 -0.06 -1.61 20.92
C LEU A 326 -1.49 -2.13 20.95
N GLY A 327 -2.47 -1.24 21.15
CA GLY A 327 -3.88 -1.62 21.22
C GLY A 327 -4.41 -2.16 19.88
N SER A 328 -4.07 -1.51 18.77
CA SER A 328 -4.53 -1.94 17.45
C SER A 328 -3.90 -3.28 17.03
N LEU A 329 -2.61 -3.49 17.27
CA LEU A 329 -1.96 -4.77 16.97
C LEU A 329 -2.54 -5.92 17.80
N ALA A 330 -2.76 -5.69 19.11
CA ALA A 330 -3.42 -6.67 19.97
C ALA A 330 -4.86 -6.95 19.53
N GLY A 331 -5.59 -5.91 19.13
CA GLY A 331 -6.94 -6.04 18.61
C GLY A 331 -7.01 -6.88 17.33
N GLN A 332 -6.12 -6.62 16.38
CA GLN A 332 -6.00 -7.41 15.14
C GLN A 332 -5.76 -8.89 15.45
N TRP A 333 -4.85 -9.17 16.38
CA TRP A 333 -4.58 -10.54 16.82
C TRP A 333 -5.82 -11.20 17.42
N MET A 334 -6.53 -10.51 18.33
CA MET A 334 -7.75 -11.02 18.92
C MET A 334 -8.84 -11.32 17.89
N GLY A 335 -8.99 -10.46 16.89
CA GLY A 335 -9.95 -10.62 15.79
C GLY A 335 -9.65 -11.87 14.97
N VAL A 336 -8.45 -11.96 14.42
CA VAL A 336 -8.03 -13.08 13.56
C VAL A 336 -8.04 -14.41 14.32
N MET A 337 -7.66 -14.42 15.58
CA MET A 337 -7.72 -15.60 16.44
C MET A 337 -9.17 -15.95 16.90
N GLN A 338 -10.18 -15.29 16.34
CA GLN A 338 -11.61 -15.53 16.59
C GLN A 338 -12.01 -15.42 18.07
N LYS A 339 -11.39 -14.46 18.79
CA LYS A 339 -11.67 -14.22 20.22
C LYS A 339 -12.71 -13.13 20.44
N LEU A 340 -13.16 -12.46 19.38
CA LEU A 340 -14.12 -11.36 19.42
C LEU A 340 -15.41 -11.73 18.68
N GLY A 341 -16.54 -11.20 19.15
CA GLY A 341 -17.77 -11.16 18.37
C GLY A 341 -17.62 -10.29 17.12
N LEU A 342 -18.53 -10.43 16.13
CA LEU A 342 -18.43 -9.66 14.88
C LEU A 342 -18.58 -8.15 15.10
N VAL A 343 -19.34 -7.73 16.10
CA VAL A 343 -19.52 -6.33 16.47
C VAL A 343 -18.24 -5.80 17.12
N GLU A 344 -17.73 -6.50 18.13
CA GLU A 344 -16.51 -6.15 18.86
C GLU A 344 -15.31 -6.15 17.93
N ASN A 345 -15.26 -7.09 16.98
CA ASN A 345 -14.20 -7.14 15.98
C ASN A 345 -14.18 -5.88 15.11
N PHE A 346 -15.33 -5.37 14.67
CA PHE A 346 -15.38 -4.14 13.88
C PHE A 346 -14.78 -2.94 14.63
N TYR A 347 -15.03 -2.85 15.94
CA TYR A 347 -14.55 -1.70 16.74
C TYR A 347 -13.12 -1.87 17.26
N PHE A 348 -12.72 -3.06 17.68
CA PHE A 348 -11.46 -3.28 18.38
C PHE A 348 -10.53 -4.28 17.70
N GLY A 349 -11.02 -5.06 16.74
CA GLY A 349 -10.29 -6.15 16.10
C GLY A 349 -9.74 -5.81 14.73
N HIS A 350 -9.94 -6.72 13.78
CA HIS A 350 -9.45 -6.64 12.40
C HIS A 350 -10.57 -6.29 11.44
N GLN A 351 -10.46 -5.17 10.73
CA GLN A 351 -11.49 -4.75 9.77
C GLN A 351 -11.45 -5.46 8.42
N GLY A 352 -10.37 -6.22 8.13
CA GLY A 352 -10.25 -7.02 6.92
C GLY A 352 -10.03 -6.24 5.63
N TYR A 353 -9.80 -4.94 5.69
CA TYR A 353 -9.45 -4.10 4.55
C TYR A 353 -7.96 -3.76 4.59
N GLU A 354 -7.25 -4.07 3.52
CA GLU A 354 -5.82 -3.79 3.38
C GLU A 354 -5.54 -2.28 3.55
N TYR A 355 -4.55 -1.93 4.36
CA TYR A 355 -4.18 -0.59 4.85
C TYR A 355 -5.15 0.04 5.85
N LEU A 356 -6.34 -0.52 6.05
CA LEU A 356 -7.34 -0.08 7.04
C LEU A 356 -7.73 -1.24 7.98
N GLU A 357 -6.76 -2.04 8.38
CA GLU A 357 -6.97 -3.23 9.20
C GLU A 357 -7.38 -2.90 10.64
N LEU A 358 -7.09 -1.69 11.13
CA LEU A 358 -7.39 -1.29 12.51
C LEU A 358 -8.90 -1.27 12.79
N GLY A 359 -9.29 -1.72 13.97
CA GLY A 359 -10.65 -1.53 14.46
C GLY A 359 -11.04 -0.05 14.55
N ARG A 360 -12.31 0.24 14.40
CA ARG A 360 -12.88 1.61 14.35
C ARG A 360 -12.46 2.50 15.52
N PHE A 361 -12.38 1.95 16.71
CA PHE A 361 -11.93 2.67 17.90
C PHE A 361 -10.50 3.21 17.73
N TRP A 362 -9.60 2.37 17.23
CA TRP A 362 -8.20 2.74 17.00
C TRP A 362 -8.06 3.75 15.86
N GLN A 363 -8.88 3.63 14.82
CA GLN A 363 -8.94 4.63 13.73
C GLN A 363 -9.35 6.00 14.24
N ILE A 364 -10.35 6.08 15.12
CA ILE A 364 -10.78 7.34 15.72
C ILE A 364 -9.67 7.94 16.59
N LEU A 365 -9.02 7.13 17.44
CA LEU A 365 -7.89 7.62 18.25
C LEU A 365 -6.72 8.10 17.39
N LEU A 366 -6.43 7.41 16.29
CA LEU A 366 -5.38 7.83 15.35
C LEU A 366 -5.75 9.18 14.71
N LEU A 367 -6.98 9.36 14.27
CA LEU A 367 -7.46 10.63 13.71
C LEU A 367 -7.33 11.77 14.73
N VAL A 368 -7.77 11.55 15.98
CA VAL A 368 -7.61 12.53 17.07
C VAL A 368 -6.13 12.86 17.30
N GLY A 369 -5.26 11.85 17.27
CA GLY A 369 -3.81 12.03 17.37
C GLY A 369 -3.23 12.87 16.23
N LEU A 370 -3.68 12.67 14.99
CA LEU A 370 -3.26 13.47 13.85
C LEU A 370 -3.70 14.94 13.98
N PHE A 371 -4.90 15.22 14.48
CA PHE A 371 -5.33 16.58 14.75
C PHE A 371 -4.57 17.21 15.93
N LEU A 372 -4.23 16.46 16.96
CA LEU A 372 -3.36 16.95 18.03
C LEU A 372 -1.97 17.31 17.50
N TRP A 373 -1.37 16.45 16.65
CA TRP A 373 -0.11 16.75 15.99
C TRP A 373 -0.19 18.03 15.17
N LEU A 374 -1.23 18.14 14.33
CA LEU A 374 -1.47 19.33 13.51
C LEU A 374 -1.56 20.60 14.35
N PHE A 375 -2.33 20.56 15.44
CA PHE A 375 -2.47 21.67 16.37
C PHE A 375 -1.12 22.07 16.98
N LEU A 376 -0.33 21.10 17.47
CA LEU A 376 0.98 21.36 18.06
C LEU A 376 1.97 21.96 17.06
N MET A 377 1.95 21.48 15.83
CA MET A 377 2.83 21.96 14.76
C MET A 377 2.43 23.38 14.32
N VAL A 378 1.15 23.59 14.00
CA VAL A 378 0.66 24.87 13.46
C VAL A 378 0.86 25.99 14.49
N ARG A 379 0.51 25.78 15.75
CA ARG A 379 0.68 26.82 16.79
C ARG A 379 2.15 27.23 16.99
N ALA A 380 3.09 26.32 16.78
CA ALA A 380 4.51 26.63 16.82
C ALA A 380 4.98 27.38 15.57
N LEU A 381 4.32 27.18 14.41
CA LEU A 381 4.64 27.84 13.14
C LEU A 381 4.01 29.24 12.98
N ILE A 382 3.02 29.61 13.78
CA ILE A 382 2.32 30.90 13.64
C ILE A 382 3.26 32.10 13.49
N PRO A 383 4.34 32.26 14.32
CA PRO A 383 5.24 33.41 14.14
C PRO A 383 5.95 33.40 12.79
N ALA A 384 6.35 32.24 12.29
CA ALA A 384 7.01 32.13 10.98
C ALA A 384 6.03 32.44 9.83
N LEU A 385 4.78 31.99 9.92
CA LEU A 385 3.73 32.28 8.92
C LEU A 385 3.35 33.77 8.85
N LYS A 386 3.59 34.53 9.93
CA LYS A 386 3.37 35.98 9.97
C LYS A 386 4.51 36.79 9.35
N ARG A 387 5.69 36.20 9.17
CA ARG A 387 6.81 36.87 8.49
C ARG A 387 6.48 37.00 7.00
N LYS A 388 6.82 38.15 6.42
CA LYS A 388 6.66 38.41 4.98
C LYS A 388 7.97 38.12 4.26
N ASP A 389 8.52 36.94 4.43
CA ASP A 389 9.70 36.46 3.71
C ASP A 389 9.34 35.52 2.55
N GLU A 390 10.29 35.22 1.70
CA GLU A 390 10.11 34.36 0.52
C GLU A 390 9.72 32.93 0.89
N SER A 391 10.09 32.46 2.08
CA SER A 391 9.80 31.10 2.54
C SER A 391 8.36 30.92 3.02
N ARG A 392 7.59 31.99 3.22
CA ARG A 392 6.23 31.96 3.73
C ARG A 392 5.29 31.10 2.88
N HIS A 393 5.37 31.19 1.56
CA HIS A 393 4.51 30.42 0.67
C HIS A 393 4.78 28.92 0.82
N LEU A 394 6.04 28.53 0.91
CA LEU A 394 6.44 27.13 1.09
C LEU A 394 5.99 26.60 2.46
N LEU A 395 6.12 27.41 3.51
CA LEU A 395 5.57 27.07 4.84
C LEU A 395 4.04 26.94 4.85
N LEU A 396 3.35 27.80 4.13
CA LEU A 396 1.89 27.70 4.00
C LEU A 396 1.48 26.41 3.30
N LEU A 397 2.18 26.03 2.23
CA LEU A 397 1.95 24.75 1.54
C LEU A 397 2.26 23.55 2.44
N PHE A 398 3.30 23.65 3.27
CA PHE A 398 3.60 22.64 4.30
C PHE A 398 2.44 22.48 5.30
N VAL A 399 1.88 23.57 5.78
CA VAL A 399 0.72 23.53 6.69
C VAL A 399 -0.50 22.95 5.98
N LEU A 400 -0.81 23.39 4.76
CA LEU A 400 -1.96 22.91 4.00
C LEU A 400 -1.88 21.40 3.69
N SER A 401 -0.72 20.89 3.29
CA SER A 401 -0.51 19.45 3.10
C SER A 401 -0.66 18.67 4.41
N SER A 402 -0.20 19.23 5.53
CA SER A 402 -0.38 18.62 6.85
C SER A 402 -1.83 18.59 7.31
N VAL A 403 -2.60 19.65 7.02
CA VAL A 403 -4.07 19.67 7.24
C VAL A 403 -4.76 18.58 6.42
N ALA A 404 -4.36 18.44 5.16
CA ALA A 404 -4.91 17.41 4.29
C ALA A 404 -4.59 16.00 4.80
N ILE A 405 -3.36 15.74 5.25
CA ILE A 405 -2.98 14.45 5.87
C ILE A 405 -3.87 14.14 7.07
N ALA A 406 -4.08 15.10 7.97
CA ALA A 406 -4.93 14.89 9.13
C ALA A 406 -6.41 14.66 8.75
N ALA A 407 -6.95 15.47 7.83
CA ALA A 407 -8.36 15.42 7.46
C ALA A 407 -8.72 14.18 6.61
N PHE A 408 -7.91 13.83 5.63
CA PHE A 408 -8.24 12.74 4.68
C PHE A 408 -8.17 11.35 5.29
N TYR A 409 -7.45 11.15 6.38
CA TYR A 409 -7.56 9.91 7.15
C TYR A 409 -9.00 9.65 7.62
N GLY A 410 -9.77 10.70 7.86
CA GLY A 410 -11.19 10.62 8.20
C GLY A 410 -12.09 9.96 7.15
N ALA A 411 -11.64 9.86 5.89
CA ALA A 411 -12.38 9.13 4.85
C ALA A 411 -12.56 7.64 5.22
N GLY A 412 -11.60 7.04 5.93
CA GLY A 412 -11.71 5.68 6.45
C GLY A 412 -12.79 5.48 7.51
N LEU A 413 -13.38 6.55 8.03
CA LEU A 413 -14.51 6.49 8.96
C LEU A 413 -15.89 6.57 8.27
N MET A 414 -15.94 6.75 6.95
CA MET A 414 -17.17 7.00 6.20
C MET A 414 -17.96 5.73 5.87
N TYR A 415 -17.51 4.56 6.28
CA TYR A 415 -18.24 3.31 6.15
C TYR A 415 -18.46 2.67 7.52
N GLY A 416 -19.51 1.86 7.63
CA GLY A 416 -19.87 1.12 8.84
C GLY A 416 -19.85 -0.39 8.60
N ARG A 417 -20.12 -1.15 9.67
CA ARG A 417 -20.16 -2.62 9.66
C ARG A 417 -21.11 -3.23 8.62
N GLN A 418 -22.22 -2.55 8.32
CA GLN A 418 -23.24 -3.00 7.38
C GLN A 418 -23.13 -2.34 5.99
N THR A 419 -22.05 -1.60 5.73
CA THR A 419 -21.85 -0.96 4.44
C THR A 419 -21.53 -1.99 3.37
N HIS A 420 -22.18 -1.85 2.21
CA HIS A 420 -21.90 -2.67 1.03
C HIS A 420 -20.43 -2.57 0.63
N MET A 421 -19.82 -3.69 0.29
CA MET A 421 -18.37 -3.77 0.07
C MET A 421 -17.88 -2.77 -1.00
N ALA A 422 -18.58 -2.57 -2.11
CA ALA A 422 -18.18 -1.61 -3.13
C ALA A 422 -18.13 -0.16 -2.61
N ILE A 423 -19.02 0.22 -1.68
CA ILE A 423 -19.01 1.54 -1.04
C ILE A 423 -17.90 1.63 0.02
N ALA A 424 -17.68 0.57 0.78
CA ALA A 424 -16.55 0.52 1.72
C ALA A 424 -15.21 0.62 0.98
N GLU A 425 -15.04 -0.08 -0.14
CA GLU A 425 -13.86 0.01 -1.02
C GLU A 425 -13.70 1.42 -1.61
N TYR A 426 -14.78 2.09 -2.02
CA TYR A 426 -14.71 3.48 -2.46
C TYR A 426 -14.06 4.38 -1.40
N TRP A 427 -14.51 4.32 -0.14
CA TRP A 427 -13.92 5.09 0.96
C TRP A 427 -12.54 4.62 1.35
N ARG A 428 -12.25 3.31 1.26
CA ARG A 428 -10.91 2.77 1.48
C ARG A 428 -9.90 3.39 0.53
N TRP A 429 -10.25 3.54 -0.76
CA TRP A 429 -9.34 4.12 -1.74
C TRP A 429 -9.16 5.63 -1.59
N TRP A 430 -10.07 6.33 -0.95
CA TRP A 430 -9.82 7.70 -0.47
C TRP A 430 -8.69 7.75 0.55
N VAL A 431 -8.47 6.72 1.33
CA VAL A 431 -7.32 6.62 2.24
C VAL A 431 -6.11 6.06 1.50
N VAL A 432 -6.23 4.93 0.84
CA VAL A 432 -5.07 4.23 0.23
C VAL A 432 -4.48 5.03 -0.92
N HIS A 433 -5.29 5.62 -1.79
CA HIS A 433 -4.80 6.43 -2.91
C HIS A 433 -4.64 7.91 -2.55
N LEU A 434 -5.71 8.59 -2.15
CA LEU A 434 -5.64 10.04 -1.92
C LEU A 434 -4.81 10.41 -0.69
N TRP A 435 -4.89 9.66 0.38
CA TRP A 435 -4.12 9.94 1.57
C TRP A 435 -2.68 9.45 1.45
N VAL A 436 -2.46 8.19 1.05
CA VAL A 436 -1.12 7.59 0.96
C VAL A 436 -0.38 8.01 -0.30
N GLU A 437 -0.99 7.92 -1.48
CA GLU A 437 -0.30 8.23 -2.73
C GLU A 437 -0.35 9.74 -3.03
N GLY A 438 -1.49 10.38 -2.89
CA GLY A 438 -1.68 11.77 -3.25
C GLY A 438 -1.11 12.75 -2.22
N PHE A 439 -1.68 12.81 -1.02
CA PHE A 439 -1.24 13.81 -0.02
C PHE A 439 0.13 13.51 0.58
N PHE A 440 0.52 12.25 0.69
CA PHE A 440 1.88 11.89 1.08
C PHE A 440 2.88 12.34 0.01
N GLU A 441 2.57 12.24 -1.27
CA GLU A 441 3.40 12.73 -2.35
C GLU A 441 3.55 14.25 -2.32
N VAL A 442 2.46 14.98 -2.13
CA VAL A 442 2.50 16.44 -1.97
C VAL A 442 3.32 16.82 -0.73
N PHE A 443 3.11 16.14 0.39
CA PHE A 443 3.87 16.38 1.62
C PHE A 443 5.36 16.05 1.44
N ALA A 444 5.70 14.93 0.81
CA ALA A 444 7.08 14.54 0.50
C ALA A 444 7.76 15.60 -0.38
N THR A 445 7.06 16.08 -1.41
CA THR A 445 7.54 17.15 -2.28
C THR A 445 7.78 18.45 -1.52
N VAL A 446 6.85 18.86 -0.67
CA VAL A 446 6.97 20.08 0.16
C VAL A 446 8.14 19.97 1.12
N VAL A 447 8.27 18.86 1.84
CA VAL A 447 9.33 18.66 2.83
C VAL A 447 10.70 18.60 2.16
N ALA A 448 10.83 17.87 1.06
CA ALA A 448 12.07 17.80 0.29
C ALA A 448 12.47 19.19 -0.25
N ALA A 449 11.53 19.89 -0.87
CA ALA A 449 11.75 21.23 -1.39
C ALA A 449 12.16 22.22 -0.29
N PHE A 450 11.49 22.16 0.86
CA PHE A 450 11.81 22.98 2.03
C PHE A 450 13.21 22.71 2.57
N LEU A 451 13.56 21.44 2.78
CA LEU A 451 14.86 21.06 3.32
C LEU A 451 16.00 21.35 2.35
N PHE A 452 15.83 21.05 1.06
CA PHE A 452 16.81 21.40 0.04
C PHE A 452 17.02 22.92 -0.08
N SER A 453 15.95 23.71 0.02
CA SER A 453 16.02 25.16 0.04
C SER A 453 16.77 25.66 1.28
N ARG A 454 16.52 25.09 2.47
CA ARG A 454 17.24 25.44 3.71
C ARG A 454 18.72 25.08 3.66
N LEU A 455 19.07 24.00 2.98
CA LEU A 455 20.46 23.58 2.78
C LEU A 455 21.17 24.34 1.65
N GLY A 456 20.48 25.26 0.96
CA GLY A 456 21.04 26.00 -0.17
C GLY A 456 21.19 25.17 -1.45
N LEU A 457 20.57 24.00 -1.51
CA LEU A 457 20.62 23.09 -2.68
C LEU A 457 19.54 23.40 -3.71
N LEU A 458 18.55 24.19 -3.35
CA LEU A 458 17.43 24.56 -4.22
C LEU A 458 17.01 25.99 -3.91
N ARG A 459 16.79 26.80 -4.96
CA ARG A 459 16.27 28.15 -4.80
C ARG A 459 14.82 28.12 -4.29
N ILE A 460 14.46 29.01 -3.38
CA ILE A 460 13.10 29.09 -2.80
C ILE A 460 12.03 29.24 -3.89
N LYS A 461 12.30 30.02 -4.94
CA LYS A 461 11.41 30.21 -6.08
C LYS A 461 11.16 28.90 -6.83
N VAL A 462 12.22 28.13 -7.10
CA VAL A 462 12.14 26.82 -7.76
C VAL A 462 11.39 25.82 -6.87
N ALA A 463 11.73 25.78 -5.59
CA ALA A 463 11.05 24.95 -4.60
C ALA A 463 9.54 25.23 -4.56
N SER A 464 9.15 26.50 -4.43
CA SER A 464 7.75 26.93 -4.38
C SER A 464 7.00 26.61 -5.67
N THR A 465 7.62 26.82 -6.83
CA THR A 465 7.03 26.53 -8.14
C THR A 465 6.77 25.03 -8.29
N ALA A 466 7.73 24.20 -7.94
CA ALA A 466 7.60 22.74 -8.05
C ALA A 466 6.50 22.19 -7.11
N VAL A 467 6.43 22.69 -5.87
CA VAL A 467 5.39 22.30 -4.92
C VAL A 467 3.99 22.75 -5.38
N LEU A 468 3.85 24.00 -5.86
CA LEU A 468 2.58 24.47 -6.42
C LEU A 468 2.17 23.63 -7.60
N PHE A 469 3.11 23.26 -8.45
CA PHE A 469 2.86 22.45 -9.63
C PHE A 469 2.40 21.03 -9.25
N SER A 470 3.09 20.38 -8.32
CA SER A 470 2.66 19.09 -7.73
C SER A 470 1.24 19.18 -7.18
N THR A 471 0.95 20.23 -6.41
CA THR A 471 -0.37 20.47 -5.83
C THR A 471 -1.45 20.67 -6.91
N ILE A 472 -1.15 21.42 -7.98
CA ILE A 472 -2.09 21.64 -9.09
C ILE A 472 -2.37 20.35 -9.83
N VAL A 473 -1.36 19.56 -10.17
CA VAL A 473 -1.51 18.25 -10.83
C VAL A 473 -2.39 17.33 -9.98
N PHE A 474 -2.12 17.28 -8.67
CA PHE A 474 -2.93 16.51 -7.73
C PHE A 474 -4.39 16.97 -7.67
N LEU A 475 -4.64 18.26 -7.51
CA LEU A 475 -6.00 18.80 -7.43
C LEU A 475 -6.76 18.66 -8.76
N ALA A 476 -6.07 18.78 -9.90
CA ALA A 476 -6.69 18.65 -11.21
C ALA A 476 -7.04 17.20 -11.58
N GLY A 477 -6.24 16.26 -11.15
CA GLY A 477 -6.35 14.88 -11.62
C GLY A 477 -6.16 13.79 -10.58
N GLY A 478 -5.50 14.05 -9.45
CA GLY A 478 -5.24 13.05 -8.42
C GLY A 478 -6.51 12.50 -7.77
N ILE A 479 -7.56 13.33 -7.62
CA ILE A 479 -8.86 12.87 -7.15
C ILE A 479 -9.45 11.85 -8.13
N LEU A 480 -9.36 12.11 -9.44
CA LEU A 480 -9.76 11.15 -10.48
C LEU A 480 -8.84 9.92 -10.46
N GLY A 481 -7.59 10.07 -10.06
CA GLY A 481 -6.64 8.98 -9.87
C GLY A 481 -7.17 7.87 -8.97
N THR A 482 -7.92 8.20 -7.93
CA THR A 482 -8.55 7.24 -7.03
C THR A 482 -9.37 6.17 -7.76
N PHE A 483 -10.03 6.54 -8.84
CA PHE A 483 -10.95 5.65 -9.56
C PHE A 483 -10.25 4.56 -10.37
N HIS A 484 -8.96 4.67 -10.69
CA HIS A 484 -8.26 3.59 -11.37
C HIS A 484 -8.15 2.31 -10.52
N HIS A 485 -8.28 2.40 -9.20
CA HIS A 485 -8.36 1.24 -8.32
C HIS A 485 -9.75 0.60 -8.25
N LEU A 486 -10.79 1.22 -8.82
CA LEU A 486 -12.18 0.79 -8.68
C LEU A 486 -12.72 0.11 -9.95
N TYR A 487 -11.87 -0.66 -10.63
CA TYR A 487 -12.25 -1.39 -11.86
C TYR A 487 -13.51 -2.23 -11.65
N PHE A 488 -13.58 -2.98 -10.57
CA PHE A 488 -14.65 -3.90 -10.22
C PHE A 488 -16.00 -3.22 -9.92
N SER A 489 -16.01 -1.94 -9.56
CA SER A 489 -17.24 -1.22 -9.18
C SER A 489 -17.95 -0.57 -10.38
N ALA A 490 -17.76 -1.10 -11.57
CA ALA A 490 -18.37 -0.60 -12.80
C ALA A 490 -17.93 0.82 -13.21
N THR A 491 -16.77 1.26 -12.76
CA THR A 491 -16.20 2.55 -13.14
C THR A 491 -15.99 2.62 -14.66
N PRO A 492 -16.43 3.68 -15.35
CA PRO A 492 -16.22 3.81 -16.78
C PRO A 492 -14.74 3.77 -17.16
N THR A 493 -14.41 3.05 -18.24
CA THR A 493 -13.02 2.82 -18.66
C THR A 493 -12.25 4.11 -18.95
N GLY A 494 -12.92 5.15 -19.43
CA GLY A 494 -12.31 6.48 -19.62
C GLY A 494 -11.85 7.11 -18.31
N VAL A 495 -12.61 6.95 -17.23
CA VAL A 495 -12.23 7.46 -15.90
C VAL A 495 -11.03 6.70 -15.35
N LEU A 496 -10.99 5.37 -15.54
CA LEU A 496 -9.83 4.55 -15.16
C LEU A 496 -8.56 5.00 -15.90
N ALA A 497 -8.66 5.26 -17.21
CA ALA A 497 -7.55 5.71 -18.05
C ALA A 497 -7.02 7.08 -17.64
N LEU A 498 -7.91 8.03 -17.37
CA LEU A 498 -7.56 9.36 -16.86
C LEU A 498 -6.90 9.25 -15.48
N GLY A 499 -7.47 8.45 -14.61
CA GLY A 499 -6.90 8.19 -13.29
C GLY A 499 -5.48 7.65 -13.35
N ALA A 500 -5.21 6.66 -14.21
CA ALA A 500 -3.89 6.11 -14.43
C ALA A 500 -2.88 7.16 -14.91
N THR A 501 -3.30 8.03 -15.84
CA THR A 501 -2.45 9.10 -16.38
C THR A 501 -2.11 10.15 -15.32
N PHE A 502 -3.10 10.67 -14.64
CA PHE A 502 -2.88 11.76 -13.67
C PHE A 502 -2.11 11.28 -12.44
N SER A 503 -2.38 10.08 -11.96
CA SER A 503 -1.60 9.49 -10.85
C SER A 503 -0.11 9.38 -11.21
N ALA A 504 0.23 8.98 -12.44
CA ALA A 504 1.62 8.93 -12.88
C ALA A 504 2.27 10.31 -13.10
N LEU A 505 1.50 11.33 -13.47
CA LEU A 505 2.02 12.69 -13.66
C LEU A 505 2.40 13.38 -12.35
N GLU A 506 1.82 12.99 -11.22
CA GLU A 506 2.08 13.58 -9.90
C GLU A 506 3.55 13.45 -9.47
N ILE A 507 4.26 12.42 -9.95
CA ILE A 507 5.65 12.17 -9.58
C ILE A 507 6.66 13.13 -10.24
N VAL A 508 6.32 13.73 -11.37
CA VAL A 508 7.27 14.48 -12.21
C VAL A 508 7.91 15.66 -11.46
N PRO A 509 7.17 16.49 -10.69
CA PRO A 509 7.76 17.61 -9.95
C PRO A 509 8.84 17.18 -8.95
N LEU A 510 8.61 16.09 -8.21
CA LEU A 510 9.56 15.60 -7.21
C LEU A 510 10.83 15.05 -7.85
N VAL A 511 10.72 14.36 -8.98
CA VAL A 511 11.87 13.87 -9.74
C VAL A 511 12.73 15.02 -10.24
N LEU A 512 12.13 16.10 -10.75
CA LEU A 512 12.84 17.30 -11.23
C LEU A 512 13.56 18.00 -10.08
N ILE A 513 12.91 18.16 -8.93
CA ILE A 513 13.54 18.73 -7.71
C ILE A 513 14.74 17.88 -7.28
N GLY A 514 14.58 16.56 -7.26
CA GLY A 514 15.65 15.64 -6.86
C GLY A 514 16.86 15.71 -7.79
N TYR A 515 16.63 15.80 -9.08
CA TYR A 515 17.69 15.96 -10.07
C TYR A 515 18.46 17.29 -9.88
N GLU A 516 17.75 18.40 -9.73
CA GLU A 516 18.36 19.70 -9.50
C GLU A 516 19.13 19.76 -8.17
N ALA A 517 18.55 19.24 -7.10
CA ALA A 517 19.21 19.16 -5.80
C ALA A 517 20.50 18.30 -5.85
N TYR A 518 20.48 17.18 -6.56
CA TYR A 518 21.65 16.32 -6.75
C TYR A 518 22.76 17.06 -7.52
N HIS A 519 22.40 17.75 -8.59
CA HIS A 519 23.35 18.53 -9.39
C HIS A 519 24.02 19.64 -8.53
N ASN A 520 23.22 20.41 -7.80
CA ASN A 520 23.71 21.47 -6.92
C ASN A 520 24.54 20.89 -5.75
N TYR A 521 24.18 19.73 -5.22
CA TYR A 521 25.00 19.05 -4.22
C TYR A 521 26.39 18.68 -4.77
N GLN A 522 26.47 18.17 -6.01
CA GLN A 522 27.76 17.87 -6.64
C GLN A 522 28.66 19.12 -6.75
N LEU A 523 28.08 20.28 -7.03
CA LEU A 523 28.79 21.56 -7.08
C LEU A 523 29.24 22.06 -5.70
N SER A 524 28.43 21.80 -4.65
CA SER A 524 28.66 22.26 -3.26
C SER A 524 29.57 21.37 -2.43
N LYS A 525 30.07 20.25 -2.96
CA LYS A 525 30.90 19.24 -2.23
C LYS A 525 32.15 19.81 -1.55
N THR A 526 32.65 20.96 -1.96
CA THR A 526 33.81 21.62 -1.37
C THR A 526 33.49 22.27 -0.02
N THR A 527 32.24 22.48 0.34
CA THR A 527 31.83 23.14 1.57
C THR A 527 31.80 22.14 2.73
N GLU A 528 32.59 22.36 3.77
CA GLU A 528 32.80 21.39 4.85
C GLU A 528 31.52 21.08 5.65
N TRP A 529 30.67 22.08 5.90
CA TRP A 529 29.46 21.86 6.70
C TRP A 529 28.45 20.98 6.01
N ILE A 530 28.34 21.01 4.68
CA ILE A 530 27.37 20.21 3.94
C ILE A 530 27.69 18.71 3.99
N LYS A 531 28.94 18.37 4.21
CA LYS A 531 29.38 16.97 4.40
C LYS A 531 28.68 16.32 5.60
N ALA A 532 28.31 17.10 6.61
CA ALA A 532 27.57 16.62 7.76
C ALA A 532 26.15 16.16 7.43
N TYR A 533 25.56 16.66 6.35
CA TYR A 533 24.22 16.31 5.87
C TYR A 533 24.23 15.31 4.71
N LYS A 534 25.38 14.74 4.35
CA LYS A 534 25.54 13.81 3.21
C LYS A 534 24.45 12.74 3.17
N TRP A 535 24.23 12.03 4.26
CA TRP A 535 23.35 10.88 4.26
C TRP A 535 21.85 11.25 4.28
N PRO A 536 21.38 12.27 5.05
CA PRO A 536 20.06 12.83 4.84
C PRO A 536 19.81 13.26 3.39
N ILE A 537 20.75 13.98 2.78
CA ILE A 537 20.63 14.43 1.37
C ILE A 537 20.54 13.22 0.43
N TYR A 538 21.38 12.20 0.62
CA TYR A 538 21.33 10.99 -0.20
C TYR A 538 20.02 10.23 -0.04
N CYS A 539 19.45 10.18 1.17
CA CYS A 539 18.12 9.61 1.37
C CYS A 539 17.04 10.38 0.59
N PHE A 540 17.08 11.72 0.59
CA PHE A 540 16.13 12.52 -0.17
C PHE A 540 16.28 12.34 -1.68
N ILE A 541 17.51 12.21 -2.19
CA ILE A 541 17.79 11.92 -3.60
C ILE A 541 17.34 10.50 -3.95
N ALA A 542 17.63 9.52 -3.10
CA ALA A 542 17.18 8.13 -3.30
C ALA A 542 15.63 8.03 -3.30
N MET A 543 14.97 8.78 -2.42
CA MET A 543 13.51 8.92 -2.45
C MET A 543 13.01 9.40 -3.82
N CYS A 544 13.63 10.42 -4.40
CA CYS A 544 13.27 10.91 -5.74
C CYS A 544 13.49 9.86 -6.83
N PHE A 545 14.56 9.07 -6.74
CA PHE A 545 14.81 7.93 -7.63
C PHE A 545 13.73 6.87 -7.50
N TRP A 546 13.38 6.46 -6.27
CA TRP A 546 12.33 5.48 -6.04
C TRP A 546 10.94 6.01 -6.42
N ASN A 547 10.72 7.32 -6.31
CA ASN A 547 9.50 7.93 -6.81
C ASN A 547 9.37 7.78 -8.33
N PHE A 548 10.46 7.99 -9.06
CA PHE A 548 10.48 7.76 -10.50
C PHE A 548 10.25 6.29 -10.87
N LEU A 549 11.01 5.38 -10.27
CA LEU A 549 10.94 3.96 -10.60
C LEU A 549 9.70 3.29 -10.00
N GLY A 550 9.46 3.48 -8.70
CA GLY A 550 8.45 2.77 -7.93
C GLY A 550 7.04 3.31 -8.14
N ALA A 551 6.85 4.59 -7.89
CA ALA A 551 5.54 5.23 -8.07
C ALA A 551 5.26 5.52 -9.55
N GLY A 552 6.25 5.97 -10.31
CA GLY A 552 6.11 6.30 -11.72
C GLY A 552 6.04 5.08 -12.62
N ILE A 553 7.17 4.41 -12.86
CA ILE A 553 7.24 3.33 -13.84
C ILE A 553 6.41 2.13 -13.40
N PHE A 554 6.66 1.60 -12.21
CA PHE A 554 5.94 0.42 -11.73
C PHE A 554 4.46 0.75 -11.43
N GLY A 555 4.15 1.93 -10.91
CA GLY A 555 2.77 2.38 -10.70
C GLY A 555 2.00 2.48 -12.00
N PHE A 556 2.55 3.16 -13.01
CA PHE A 556 1.87 3.24 -14.30
C PHE A 556 1.76 1.90 -15.02
N ALA A 557 2.76 1.02 -14.90
CA ALA A 557 2.72 -0.29 -15.56
C ALA A 557 1.52 -1.16 -15.13
N ILE A 558 0.97 -0.95 -13.94
CA ILE A 558 -0.17 -1.73 -13.42
C ILE A 558 -1.53 -1.01 -13.51
N ASN A 559 -1.56 0.26 -13.93
CA ASN A 559 -2.76 1.10 -13.79
C ASN A 559 -3.59 1.33 -15.07
N PRO A 560 -3.06 1.28 -16.32
CA PRO A 560 -3.92 1.34 -17.50
C PRO A 560 -5.02 0.27 -17.43
N PRO A 561 -6.25 0.54 -17.93
CA PRO A 561 -7.39 -0.36 -17.76
C PRO A 561 -7.11 -1.82 -18.15
N ILE A 562 -6.36 -2.05 -19.26
CA ILE A 562 -6.00 -3.41 -19.69
C ILE A 562 -5.03 -4.09 -18.74
N ALA A 563 -4.11 -3.34 -18.13
CA ALA A 563 -3.20 -3.85 -17.13
C ALA A 563 -3.97 -4.26 -15.87
N LEU A 564 -4.82 -3.38 -15.35
CA LEU A 564 -5.71 -3.71 -14.22
C LEU A 564 -6.50 -4.99 -14.47
N TYR A 565 -7.05 -5.14 -15.66
CA TYR A 565 -7.88 -6.28 -16.02
C TYR A 565 -7.15 -7.63 -15.86
N TYR A 566 -5.88 -7.71 -16.25
CA TYR A 566 -5.13 -8.96 -16.18
C TYR A 566 -4.30 -9.15 -14.91
N ILE A 567 -3.83 -8.04 -14.29
CA ILE A 567 -2.79 -8.13 -13.25
C ILE A 567 -3.19 -7.51 -11.89
N GLN A 568 -4.40 -6.99 -11.75
CA GLN A 568 -4.87 -6.51 -10.46
C GLN A 568 -4.84 -7.65 -9.42
N GLY A 569 -4.18 -7.41 -8.28
CA GLY A 569 -4.04 -8.43 -7.23
C GLY A 569 -2.98 -9.51 -7.51
N LEU A 570 -2.07 -9.31 -8.46
CA LEU A 570 -0.88 -10.12 -8.67
C LEU A 570 0.37 -9.47 -8.06
N ASN A 571 1.49 -10.19 -8.05
CA ASN A 571 2.74 -9.72 -7.42
C ASN A 571 3.34 -8.46 -8.06
N THR A 572 2.91 -8.06 -9.25
CA THR A 572 3.21 -6.74 -9.84
C THR A 572 2.76 -5.59 -8.94
N THR A 573 1.65 -5.74 -8.24
CA THR A 573 1.19 -4.78 -7.22
C THR A 573 2.14 -4.73 -6.02
N ALA A 574 2.69 -5.87 -5.59
CA ALA A 574 3.69 -5.91 -4.52
C ALA A 574 5.00 -5.23 -4.91
N VAL A 575 5.42 -5.30 -6.19
CA VAL A 575 6.56 -4.54 -6.73
C VAL A 575 6.35 -3.04 -6.54
N HIS A 576 5.22 -2.54 -7.03
CA HIS A 576 4.85 -1.13 -6.86
C HIS A 576 4.76 -0.74 -5.37
N GLY A 577 4.07 -1.54 -4.56
CA GLY A 577 3.88 -1.26 -3.13
C GLY A 577 5.18 -1.14 -2.35
N HIS A 578 6.14 -2.05 -2.52
CA HIS A 578 7.43 -1.98 -1.84
C HIS A 578 8.30 -0.83 -2.37
N ALA A 579 8.35 -0.62 -3.69
CA ALA A 579 9.14 0.44 -4.28
C ALA A 579 8.60 1.85 -3.94
N ALA A 580 7.28 2.02 -3.89
CA ALA A 580 6.66 3.29 -3.54
C ALA A 580 6.59 3.51 -2.03
N LEU A 581 5.99 2.59 -1.26
CA LEU A 581 5.76 2.82 0.17
C LEU A 581 7.08 2.84 0.96
N PHE A 582 7.95 1.85 0.74
CA PHE A 582 9.26 1.83 1.42
C PHE A 582 10.29 2.69 0.68
N GLY A 583 10.42 2.55 -0.63
CA GLY A 583 11.42 3.28 -1.42
C GLY A 583 11.22 4.80 -1.41
N VAL A 584 9.98 5.28 -1.45
CA VAL A 584 9.71 6.73 -1.36
C VAL A 584 9.52 7.15 0.09
N TYR A 585 8.46 6.73 0.73
CA TYR A 585 8.07 7.26 2.05
C TYR A 585 8.91 6.72 3.19
N GLY A 586 9.36 5.47 3.10
CA GLY A 586 10.26 4.88 4.09
C GLY A 586 11.64 5.53 4.05
N ILE A 587 12.26 5.67 2.87
CA ILE A 587 13.57 6.32 2.74
C ILE A 587 13.47 7.81 3.07
N LEU A 588 12.37 8.49 2.73
CA LEU A 588 12.10 9.83 3.22
C LEU A 588 12.08 9.86 4.75
N GLY A 589 11.35 8.96 5.38
CA GLY A 589 11.29 8.86 6.84
C GLY A 589 12.67 8.68 7.48
N ILE A 590 13.51 7.80 6.92
CA ILE A 590 14.92 7.63 7.34
C ILE A 590 15.71 8.92 7.18
N GLY A 591 15.60 9.58 6.03
CA GLY A 591 16.28 10.86 5.79
C GLY A 591 15.85 11.94 6.78
N LEU A 592 14.56 12.00 7.11
CA LEU A 592 13.99 12.97 8.05
C LEU A 592 14.48 12.74 9.48
N ILE A 593 14.48 11.49 9.97
CA ILE A 593 14.99 11.21 11.32
C ILE A 593 16.49 11.47 11.43
N LEU A 594 17.26 11.18 10.37
CA LEU A 594 18.69 11.52 10.33
C LEU A 594 18.91 13.04 10.34
N PHE A 595 18.07 13.80 9.64
CA PHE A 595 18.09 15.26 9.66
C PHE A 595 17.78 15.81 11.06
N VAL A 596 16.73 15.30 11.72
CA VAL A 596 16.38 15.68 13.11
C VAL A 596 17.50 15.33 14.07
N LEU A 597 18.06 14.12 13.97
CA LEU A 597 19.19 13.68 14.80
C LEU A 597 20.41 14.58 14.59
N ARG A 598 20.68 14.99 13.33
CA ARG A 598 21.78 15.90 13.05
C ARG A 598 21.61 17.24 13.77
N GLY A 599 20.40 17.78 13.82
CA GLY A 599 20.08 18.99 14.58
C GLY A 599 20.19 18.80 16.11
N LEU A 600 19.76 17.65 16.63
CA LEU A 600 19.83 17.35 18.08
C LEU A 600 21.26 17.05 18.58
N TYR A 601 22.13 16.52 17.71
CA TYR A 601 23.51 16.12 18.01
C TYR A 601 24.52 16.91 17.12
N ALA A 602 24.25 18.19 16.86
CA ALA A 602 25.02 19.03 15.94
C ALA A 602 26.50 19.12 16.28
N ASP A 603 26.86 19.17 17.56
CA ASP A 603 28.23 19.36 18.04
C ASP A 603 29.07 18.05 18.03
N ARG A 604 28.49 16.94 17.56
CA ARG A 604 29.16 15.66 17.60
C ARG A 604 29.59 15.18 16.22
N HIS A 605 30.77 14.57 16.12
CA HIS A 605 31.30 13.99 14.90
C HIS A 605 30.78 12.56 14.72
N TRP A 606 30.01 12.30 13.67
CA TRP A 606 29.41 11.00 13.41
C TRP A 606 30.34 10.06 12.64
N ASN A 607 30.20 8.76 12.88
CA ASN A 607 30.82 7.72 12.07
C ASN A 607 29.99 7.46 10.81
N TYR A 608 30.30 8.16 9.74
CA TYR A 608 29.57 8.07 8.47
C TYR A 608 29.73 6.72 7.75
N LYS A 609 30.69 5.86 8.13
CA LYS A 609 30.87 4.55 7.51
C LYS A 609 29.67 3.65 7.75
N ILE A 610 29.14 3.63 8.97
CA ILE A 610 27.98 2.81 9.35
C ILE A 610 26.75 3.25 8.53
N LEU A 611 26.49 4.55 8.46
CA LEU A 611 25.38 5.09 7.65
C LEU A 611 25.56 4.80 6.17
N GLY A 612 26.78 4.84 5.66
CA GLY A 612 27.08 4.50 4.28
C GLY A 612 26.72 3.06 3.95
N TRP A 613 27.12 2.12 4.78
CA TRP A 613 26.74 0.72 4.61
C TRP A 613 25.23 0.53 4.75
N SER A 614 24.59 1.13 5.75
CA SER A 614 23.15 1.09 5.92
C SER A 614 22.42 1.57 4.67
N PHE A 615 22.75 2.77 4.17
CA PHE A 615 22.12 3.35 3.01
C PHE A 615 22.21 2.45 1.77
N TRP A 616 23.43 1.96 1.44
CA TRP A 616 23.61 1.15 0.24
C TRP A 616 22.96 -0.22 0.37
N LEU A 617 23.04 -0.87 1.54
CA LEU A 617 22.41 -2.16 1.77
C LEU A 617 20.89 -2.08 1.72
N ILE A 618 20.29 -1.01 2.23
CA ILE A 618 18.84 -0.78 2.12
C ILE A 618 18.43 -0.63 0.65
N ASN A 619 19.10 0.25 -0.11
CA ASN A 619 18.71 0.52 -1.49
C ASN A 619 18.99 -0.67 -2.43
N ILE A 620 20.15 -1.31 -2.31
CA ILE A 620 20.51 -2.48 -3.10
C ILE A 620 19.62 -3.67 -2.71
N GLY A 621 19.38 -3.88 -1.42
CA GLY A 621 18.51 -4.95 -0.93
C GLY A 621 17.09 -4.81 -1.47
N LEU A 622 16.53 -3.61 -1.42
CA LEU A 622 15.22 -3.32 -2.00
C LEU A 622 15.21 -3.62 -3.52
N PHE A 623 16.19 -3.13 -4.25
CA PHE A 623 16.29 -3.38 -5.69
C PHE A 623 16.39 -4.87 -6.03
N VAL A 624 17.24 -5.61 -5.33
CA VAL A 624 17.42 -7.06 -5.54
C VAL A 624 16.14 -7.83 -5.21
N MET A 625 15.45 -7.48 -4.12
CA MET A 625 14.16 -8.08 -3.78
C MET A 625 13.12 -7.86 -4.90
N LEU A 626 13.02 -6.65 -5.42
CA LEU A 626 12.05 -6.31 -6.46
C LEU A 626 12.37 -7.03 -7.78
N VAL A 627 13.59 -6.88 -8.29
CA VAL A 627 13.98 -7.37 -9.63
C VAL A 627 14.30 -8.86 -9.63
N GLY A 628 14.83 -9.38 -8.53
CA GLY A 628 15.22 -10.79 -8.41
C GLY A 628 14.08 -11.75 -8.11
N SER A 629 12.99 -11.26 -7.50
CA SER A 629 11.88 -12.12 -7.07
C SER A 629 10.50 -11.56 -7.41
N LEU A 630 10.09 -10.45 -6.84
CA LEU A 630 8.70 -9.98 -6.94
C LEU A 630 8.28 -9.67 -8.38
N LEU A 631 9.11 -9.01 -9.16
CA LEU A 631 8.82 -8.67 -10.55
C LEU A 631 8.76 -9.92 -11.45
N PRO A 632 9.72 -10.85 -11.41
CA PRO A 632 9.61 -12.10 -12.15
C PRO A 632 8.35 -12.91 -11.82
N ILE A 633 7.99 -13.04 -10.54
CA ILE A 633 6.74 -13.69 -10.14
C ILE A 633 5.54 -12.98 -10.78
N GLY A 634 5.47 -11.67 -10.67
CA GLY A 634 4.38 -10.88 -11.23
C GLY A 634 4.24 -11.01 -12.75
N ILE A 635 5.37 -11.05 -13.47
CA ILE A 635 5.38 -11.26 -14.93
C ILE A 635 4.87 -12.65 -15.30
N LEU A 636 5.35 -13.70 -14.62
CA LEU A 636 4.88 -15.06 -14.88
C LEU A 636 3.39 -15.24 -14.56
N GLN A 637 2.91 -14.63 -13.46
CA GLN A 637 1.49 -14.60 -13.15
C GLN A 637 0.68 -13.85 -14.23
N ALA A 638 1.19 -12.74 -14.76
CA ALA A 638 0.52 -12.01 -15.83
C ALA A 638 0.40 -12.84 -17.12
N VAL A 639 1.47 -13.55 -17.49
CA VAL A 639 1.45 -14.46 -18.64
C VAL A 639 0.45 -15.59 -18.43
N GLU A 640 0.46 -16.21 -17.25
CA GLU A 640 -0.47 -17.29 -16.88
C GLU A 640 -1.93 -16.79 -16.90
N ALA A 641 -2.19 -15.60 -16.35
CA ALA A 641 -3.53 -15.00 -16.35
C ALA A 641 -4.07 -14.77 -17.77
N ILE A 642 -3.21 -14.32 -18.69
CA ILE A 642 -3.58 -14.07 -20.10
C ILE A 642 -3.82 -15.38 -20.86
N GLN A 643 -3.03 -16.41 -20.61
CA GLN A 643 -3.09 -17.67 -21.35
C GLN A 643 -4.20 -18.60 -20.85
N ASN A 644 -4.33 -18.75 -19.55
CA ASN A 644 -5.16 -19.79 -18.91
C ASN A 644 -6.30 -19.24 -18.06
N GLY A 645 -6.37 -17.93 -17.86
CA GLY A 645 -7.35 -17.28 -17.02
C GLY A 645 -6.76 -16.78 -15.70
N TYR A 646 -7.36 -15.74 -15.14
CA TYR A 646 -6.87 -15.09 -13.91
C TYR A 646 -6.81 -16.06 -12.71
N TRP A 647 -7.79 -16.98 -12.59
CA TRP A 647 -7.82 -17.99 -11.53
C TRP A 647 -6.54 -18.84 -11.49
N SER A 648 -6.01 -19.20 -12.66
CA SER A 648 -4.82 -20.06 -12.80
C SER A 648 -3.56 -19.39 -12.26
N ALA A 649 -3.41 -18.08 -12.49
CA ALA A 649 -2.26 -17.31 -12.03
C ALA A 649 -2.08 -17.29 -10.51
N ARG A 650 -3.13 -17.66 -9.75
CA ARG A 650 -3.10 -17.73 -8.29
C ARG A 650 -3.49 -19.11 -7.75
N SER A 651 -3.63 -20.08 -8.63
CA SER A 651 -3.93 -21.46 -8.26
C SER A 651 -2.77 -22.12 -7.50
N GLU A 652 -3.10 -23.11 -6.69
CA GLU A 652 -2.13 -23.94 -5.96
C GLU A 652 -1.14 -24.58 -6.95
N GLU A 653 -1.65 -25.12 -8.06
CA GLU A 653 -0.87 -25.84 -9.07
C GLU A 653 0.19 -24.93 -9.70
N PHE A 654 -0.17 -23.70 -10.09
CA PHE A 654 0.76 -22.77 -10.71
C PHE A 654 1.77 -22.20 -9.71
N MET A 655 1.27 -21.75 -8.55
CA MET A 655 2.09 -21.06 -7.56
C MET A 655 3.09 -21.97 -6.83
N HIS A 656 2.91 -23.29 -6.87
CA HIS A 656 3.81 -24.26 -6.25
C HIS A 656 4.61 -25.10 -7.27
N THR A 657 4.69 -24.66 -8.54
CA THR A 657 5.66 -25.20 -9.51
C THR A 657 7.10 -24.94 -9.03
N ASP A 658 8.03 -25.81 -9.43
CA ASP A 658 9.45 -25.67 -9.06
C ASP A 658 10.02 -24.31 -9.45
N THR A 659 9.66 -23.79 -10.62
CA THR A 659 10.09 -22.47 -11.08
C THR A 659 9.61 -21.36 -10.15
N MET A 660 8.33 -21.38 -9.77
CA MET A 660 7.77 -20.37 -8.85
C MET A 660 8.39 -20.46 -7.46
N GLN A 661 8.64 -21.65 -6.97
CA GLN A 661 9.30 -21.87 -5.68
C GLN A 661 10.74 -21.32 -5.68
N ILE A 662 11.52 -21.61 -6.73
CA ILE A 662 12.88 -21.07 -6.87
C ILE A 662 12.85 -19.55 -6.87
N ILE A 663 11.98 -18.92 -7.66
CA ILE A 663 11.90 -17.45 -7.75
C ILE A 663 11.45 -16.83 -6.40
N ARG A 664 10.55 -17.48 -5.68
CA ARG A 664 10.17 -17.04 -4.32
C ARG A 664 11.35 -17.05 -3.35
N TRP A 665 12.18 -18.11 -3.38
CA TRP A 665 13.39 -18.19 -2.56
C TRP A 665 14.48 -17.18 -2.98
N LEU A 666 14.51 -16.75 -4.24
CA LEU A 666 15.42 -15.70 -4.72
C LEU A 666 15.17 -14.32 -4.09
N ARG A 667 14.10 -14.19 -3.32
CA ARG A 667 13.86 -13.02 -2.49
C ARG A 667 14.85 -12.88 -1.34
N VAL A 668 15.33 -14.00 -0.80
CA VAL A 668 16.18 -14.07 0.40
C VAL A 668 17.42 -13.17 0.35
N PRO A 669 18.22 -13.14 -0.74
CA PRO A 669 19.37 -12.23 -0.81
C PRO A 669 18.98 -10.75 -0.65
N GLY A 670 17.94 -10.31 -1.34
CA GLY A 670 17.46 -8.92 -1.28
C GLY A 670 16.94 -8.56 0.11
N ASP A 671 16.07 -9.37 0.68
CA ASP A 671 15.51 -9.19 2.01
C ASP A 671 16.60 -9.20 3.09
N THR A 672 17.63 -10.05 2.95
CA THR A 672 18.77 -10.11 3.89
C THR A 672 19.59 -8.84 3.84
N LEU A 673 19.93 -8.35 2.66
CA LEU A 673 20.66 -7.08 2.49
C LEU A 673 19.89 -5.91 3.09
N LEU A 674 18.57 -5.83 2.80
CA LEU A 674 17.69 -4.82 3.35
C LEU A 674 17.66 -4.87 4.88
N ALA A 675 17.45 -6.05 5.46
CA ALA A 675 17.42 -6.26 6.90
C ALA A 675 18.73 -5.86 7.58
N ILE A 676 19.89 -6.24 7.03
CA ILE A 676 21.19 -5.82 7.56
C ILE A 676 21.33 -4.30 7.50
N GLY A 677 20.88 -3.67 6.40
CA GLY A 677 20.89 -2.22 6.25
C GLY A 677 20.06 -1.50 7.33
N GLU A 678 18.85 -1.99 7.61
CA GLU A 678 17.97 -1.46 8.67
C GLU A 678 18.56 -1.69 10.07
N LEU A 679 19.12 -2.87 10.34
CA LEU A 679 19.79 -3.15 11.60
C LEU A 679 21.01 -2.23 11.83
N LEU A 680 21.78 -1.93 10.79
CA LEU A 680 22.87 -0.97 10.86
C LEU A 680 22.37 0.46 11.12
N LEU A 681 21.23 0.85 10.57
CA LEU A 681 20.61 2.13 10.89
C LEU A 681 20.25 2.23 12.37
N VAL A 682 19.57 1.21 12.89
CA VAL A 682 19.19 1.16 14.31
C VAL A 682 20.43 1.11 15.21
N TYR A 683 21.44 0.32 14.86
CA TYR A 683 22.73 0.27 15.54
C TYR A 683 23.38 1.66 15.58
N PHE A 684 23.38 2.40 14.45
CA PHE A 684 23.89 3.76 14.39
C PHE A 684 23.12 4.71 15.32
N ILE A 685 21.79 4.66 15.32
CA ILE A 685 20.93 5.52 16.16
C ILE A 685 21.21 5.24 17.65
N ILE A 686 21.29 3.97 18.04
CA ILE A 686 21.65 3.60 19.42
C ILE A 686 23.06 4.13 19.76
N GLY A 687 23.98 4.03 18.82
CA GLY A 687 25.36 4.46 18.98
C GLY A 687 25.55 5.97 19.17
N LEU A 688 24.60 6.78 18.70
CA LEU A 688 24.62 8.23 18.99
C LEU A 688 24.42 8.51 20.48
N LYS A 689 23.64 7.68 21.18
CA LYS A 689 23.42 7.80 22.62
C LYS A 689 24.55 7.19 23.44
N THR A 690 25.03 6.02 23.04
CA THR A 690 26.04 5.23 23.78
C THR A 690 27.48 5.60 23.45
N GLY A 691 27.71 6.27 22.31
CA GLY A 691 29.02 6.80 21.91
C GLY A 691 29.71 6.07 20.77
N TRP A 692 29.39 4.81 20.45
CA TRP A 692 30.13 4.06 19.40
C TRP A 692 29.90 4.55 17.96
N SER A 693 28.85 5.30 17.71
CA SER A 693 28.60 5.95 16.41
C SER A 693 29.28 7.32 16.29
N LEU A 694 30.01 7.73 17.31
CA LEU A 694 30.75 8.98 17.34
C LEU A 694 32.23 8.74 17.03
N ARG A 695 32.86 9.71 16.39
CA ARG A 695 34.32 9.74 16.22
C ARG A 695 34.93 10.62 17.28
N GLU A 696 36.05 10.21 17.81
CA GLU A 696 36.92 11.10 18.61
C GLU A 696 37.37 12.28 17.75
N LYS A 697 37.41 13.47 18.32
CA LYS A 697 38.06 14.63 17.68
C LYS A 697 39.53 14.26 17.49
N ARG A 698 39.94 14.02 16.25
CA ARG A 698 41.37 14.02 15.89
C ARG A 698 41.88 15.45 15.75
#